data_a797b2196a00b8be84b321964493ffdb
#
_entry.id   a797b2196a00b8be84b321964493ffdb
#
_cell.length_a   1.000
_cell.length_b   1.000
_cell.length_c   1.000
_cell.angle_alpha   90.00
_cell.angle_beta   90.00
_cell.angle_gamma   90.00
#
_symmetry.space_group_name_H-M   'P 1'
#
loop_
_entity.id
_entity.type
_entity.pdbx_description
1 polymer ?
#
loop_
_entity_poly.entity_id
_entity_poly.type
_entity_poly.pdbx_seq_one_letter_code
_entity_poly.pdbx_strand_id
1 'polypeptide(L)'
;MTKEEFIKDISTGIPDCLPAPQPYDSTINHAPKRKDILTPEEKKLALRNALRYFPKKFHTILAPEFAKELQNYGRIYMYRFRPSYEMYARPIDEYPHRSEQAAAIMMMIQNNLDKAVAQHPHELITYGGNGAVFQNWAQYRLVMKYLSEMTDEQTLVMYSGHPLGLFPSHRNAPRVVVTNGMVIPNYSKPDDWERDNALGVSQYGQMTAGSYMYIGPQGIVHGTTITVLNAARKRLKEGETSIKGMLFVTSGLGGMSGAQPKAGNIAGVVSITAEINPLAAQKRYDQGWVDELHTSLDELIPAALKAVEEKRTVSMAYVGNAVDLWERLAEKEIHVDLGSDQTSLHNPWAGGYYPVGLSLEESKRMMAEEPQLFKEKVQASLRRQVAAINKLTEKGMYFFDYGNAFLLESSRAGADILKEDGRFRYPSYVQDIMGPMFFDYGFGPFRWVCSSCDSKDLETSDRIATAVLEEIRKTATPDILGQLDDNIHWIKEAGRNHLVVGSQARILYADCEGRTKIALAFNEAIRRGEISRPIVLGRDHHDVSGTDSPFRETSNIYDGSQFCADMAVQNVIGDSFRGATWVSIHNGGGVGWGEVINGGFGMVIDGTEEAERHIRQMLLWDVNNGIARRSWARNTGSMDAIRREMERTPGLCVTLPNLVDDDTINTAF
;
A
#
# COMPACT_ATOMS: atom_id res chain seq x y z
N MET A 1 26.96 -13.73 12.31
CA MET A 1 27.58 -12.40 12.11
C MET A 1 27.51 -11.64 13.41
N THR A 2 28.63 -11.12 13.89
CA THR A 2 28.67 -10.26 15.08
C THR A 2 28.10 -8.87 14.77
N LYS A 3 27.78 -8.08 15.82
CA LYS A 3 27.34 -6.68 15.64
C LYS A 3 28.40 -5.83 14.91
N GLU A 4 29.67 -6.04 15.21
CA GLU A 4 30.78 -5.33 14.57
C GLU A 4 30.92 -5.65 13.08
N GLU A 5 30.77 -6.94 12.72
CA GLU A 5 30.74 -7.36 11.31
C GLU A 5 29.56 -6.75 10.56
N PHE A 6 28.37 -6.71 11.16
CA PHE A 6 27.20 -6.05 10.60
C PHE A 6 27.43 -4.56 10.37
N ILE A 7 27.90 -3.84 11.40
CA ILE A 7 28.22 -2.41 11.31
C ILE A 7 29.22 -2.14 10.18
N LYS A 8 30.26 -2.95 10.07
CA LYS A 8 31.26 -2.81 9.02
C LYS A 8 30.66 -3.05 7.63
N ASP A 9 29.88 -4.12 7.42
CA ASP A 9 29.33 -4.43 6.09
C ASP A 9 28.30 -3.39 5.64
N ILE A 10 27.36 -2.99 6.53
CA ILE A 10 26.31 -2.02 6.18
C ILE A 10 26.88 -0.63 5.86
N SER A 11 28.00 -0.24 6.46
CA SER A 11 28.66 1.06 6.24
C SER A 11 29.65 1.04 5.06
N THR A 12 29.97 -0.11 4.50
CA THR A 12 31.04 -0.20 3.49
C THR A 12 30.65 0.43 2.14
N GLY A 13 29.38 0.39 1.76
CA GLY A 13 28.94 0.82 0.42
C GLY A 13 29.45 -0.15 -0.66
N ILE A 14 30.05 0.38 -1.72
CA ILE A 14 30.68 -0.46 -2.76
C ILE A 14 32.02 -0.96 -2.23
N PRO A 15 32.24 -2.29 -2.14
CA PRO A 15 33.49 -2.85 -1.60
C PRO A 15 34.68 -2.56 -2.50
N ASP A 16 35.87 -2.37 -1.87
CA ASP A 16 37.14 -2.18 -2.58
C ASP A 16 37.64 -3.44 -3.32
N CYS A 17 37.15 -4.62 -2.92
CA CYS A 17 37.33 -5.90 -3.56
C CYS A 17 35.98 -6.48 -3.96
N LEU A 18 35.93 -7.15 -5.12
CA LEU A 18 34.70 -7.80 -5.57
C LEU A 18 34.31 -8.95 -4.64
N PRO A 19 33.11 -8.99 -4.11
CA PRO A 19 32.58 -10.17 -3.43
C PRO A 19 32.56 -11.38 -4.38
N ALA A 20 32.51 -12.58 -3.83
CA ALA A 20 32.30 -13.79 -4.64
C ALA A 20 30.96 -13.72 -5.37
N PRO A 21 30.83 -14.23 -6.61
CA PRO A 21 29.55 -14.36 -7.28
C PRO A 21 28.58 -15.15 -6.44
N GLN A 22 27.34 -14.68 -6.33
CA GLN A 22 26.28 -15.42 -5.63
C GLN A 22 25.60 -16.35 -6.64
N PRO A 23 25.50 -17.66 -6.36
CA PRO A 23 24.78 -18.59 -7.21
C PRO A 23 23.28 -18.28 -7.20
N TYR A 24 22.61 -18.60 -8.31
CA TYR A 24 21.16 -18.59 -8.36
C TYR A 24 20.60 -19.68 -7.43
N ASP A 25 19.73 -19.30 -6.54
CA ASP A 25 19.06 -20.20 -5.60
C ASP A 25 17.61 -20.44 -6.04
N SER A 26 17.35 -21.58 -6.66
CA SER A 26 16.02 -21.97 -7.16
C SER A 26 15.00 -22.28 -6.03
N THR A 27 15.43 -22.33 -4.79
CA THR A 27 14.54 -22.57 -3.63
C THR A 27 13.83 -21.31 -3.17
N ILE A 28 14.22 -20.15 -3.68
CA ILE A 28 13.65 -18.84 -3.33
C ILE A 28 12.56 -18.47 -4.32
N ASN A 29 11.55 -17.76 -3.83
CA ASN A 29 10.51 -17.16 -4.66
C ASN A 29 11.05 -15.89 -5.34
N HIS A 30 11.69 -16.06 -6.50
CA HIS A 30 12.19 -14.96 -7.30
C HIS A 30 11.09 -14.19 -8.03
N ALA A 31 11.35 -12.91 -8.31
CA ALA A 31 10.49 -12.12 -9.19
C ALA A 31 10.44 -12.73 -10.61
N PRO A 32 9.28 -12.67 -11.28
CA PRO A 32 9.16 -13.13 -12.66
C PRO A 32 10.15 -12.41 -13.58
N LYS A 33 10.65 -13.14 -14.60
CA LYS A 33 11.45 -12.53 -15.65
C LYS A 33 10.68 -11.37 -16.29
N ARG A 34 11.35 -10.24 -16.43
CA ARG A 34 10.78 -9.06 -17.08
C ARG A 34 10.92 -9.16 -18.62
N LYS A 35 10.05 -8.41 -19.30
CA LYS A 35 10.06 -8.31 -20.77
C LYS A 35 11.42 -7.84 -21.28
N ASP A 36 11.96 -8.48 -22.29
CA ASP A 36 13.12 -8.01 -23.05
C ASP A 36 12.66 -6.97 -24.09
N ILE A 37 12.80 -5.69 -23.73
CA ILE A 37 12.29 -4.56 -24.52
C ILE A 37 13.40 -3.71 -25.12
N LEU A 38 14.65 -3.90 -24.67
CA LEU A 38 15.76 -3.06 -25.07
C LEU A 38 16.33 -3.48 -26.43
N THR A 39 16.60 -2.51 -27.30
CA THR A 39 17.39 -2.69 -28.50
C THR A 39 18.85 -3.03 -28.15
N PRO A 40 19.65 -3.57 -29.10
CA PRO A 40 21.07 -3.84 -28.85
C PRO A 40 21.87 -2.64 -28.36
N GLU A 41 21.56 -1.44 -28.85
CA GLU A 41 22.22 -0.21 -28.43
C GLU A 41 21.80 0.21 -27.01
N GLU A 42 20.53 0.03 -26.67
CA GLU A 42 20.01 0.29 -25.33
C GLU A 42 20.53 -0.72 -24.29
N LYS A 43 20.76 -1.97 -24.68
CA LYS A 43 21.46 -2.95 -23.80
C LYS A 43 22.86 -2.49 -23.43
N LYS A 44 23.60 -1.90 -24.38
CA LYS A 44 24.91 -1.27 -24.10
C LYS A 44 24.78 -0.07 -23.17
N LEU A 45 23.72 0.73 -23.33
CA LEU A 45 23.43 1.86 -22.43
C LEU A 45 23.09 1.37 -21.02
N ALA A 46 22.25 0.35 -20.88
CA ALA A 46 21.93 -0.27 -19.59
C ALA A 46 23.20 -0.76 -18.86
N LEU A 47 24.13 -1.40 -19.57
CA LEU A 47 25.42 -1.81 -19.00
C LEU A 47 26.27 -0.63 -18.56
N ARG A 48 26.32 0.46 -19.31
CA ARG A 48 27.03 1.68 -18.90
C ARG A 48 26.40 2.26 -17.63
N ASN A 49 25.08 2.29 -17.55
CA ASN A 49 24.35 2.75 -16.38
C ASN A 49 24.60 1.85 -15.16
N ALA A 50 24.70 0.55 -15.34
CA ALA A 50 25.02 -0.37 -14.27
C ALA A 50 26.49 -0.24 -13.80
N LEU A 51 27.42 -0.12 -14.73
CA LEU A 51 28.85 -0.06 -14.40
C LEU A 51 29.27 1.26 -13.75
N ARG A 52 28.48 2.34 -13.89
CA ARG A 52 28.81 3.66 -13.26
C ARG A 52 28.90 3.64 -11.73
N TYR A 53 28.34 2.63 -11.09
CA TYR A 53 28.45 2.46 -9.63
C TYR A 53 29.83 1.97 -9.16
N PHE A 54 30.67 1.48 -10.08
CA PHE A 54 31.88 0.72 -9.74
C PHE A 54 33.14 1.36 -10.30
N PRO A 55 34.28 1.23 -9.57
CA PRO A 55 35.58 1.63 -10.10
C PRO A 55 35.93 0.89 -11.40
N LYS A 56 36.60 1.58 -12.32
CA LYS A 56 36.98 1.07 -13.66
C LYS A 56 37.68 -0.30 -13.62
N LYS A 57 38.46 -0.58 -12.57
CA LYS A 57 39.17 -1.87 -12.38
C LYS A 57 38.25 -3.09 -12.36
N PHE A 58 36.94 -2.92 -12.06
CA PHE A 58 35.97 -4.00 -12.00
C PHE A 58 35.14 -4.16 -13.28
N HIS A 59 35.18 -3.20 -14.19
CA HIS A 59 34.28 -3.18 -15.34
C HIS A 59 34.41 -4.40 -16.23
N THR A 60 35.62 -4.93 -16.48
CA THR A 60 35.87 -6.11 -17.32
C THR A 60 35.29 -7.39 -16.77
N ILE A 61 35.15 -7.46 -15.42
CA ILE A 61 34.56 -8.62 -14.73
C ILE A 61 33.04 -8.48 -14.65
N LEU A 62 32.57 -7.27 -14.30
CA LEU A 62 31.14 -7.04 -14.07
C LEU A 62 30.30 -6.89 -15.35
N ALA A 63 30.89 -6.38 -16.45
CA ALA A 63 30.14 -6.20 -17.70
C ALA A 63 29.52 -7.48 -18.24
N PRO A 64 30.23 -8.61 -18.40
CA PRO A 64 29.62 -9.86 -18.85
C PRO A 64 28.62 -10.44 -17.83
N GLU A 65 28.84 -10.22 -16.51
CA GLU A 65 27.93 -10.67 -15.46
C GLU A 65 26.60 -9.91 -15.54
N PHE A 66 26.64 -8.60 -15.61
CA PHE A 66 25.43 -7.77 -15.73
C PHE A 66 24.71 -7.96 -17.06
N ALA A 67 25.44 -8.22 -18.16
CA ALA A 67 24.83 -8.62 -19.43
C ALA A 67 24.04 -9.92 -19.31
N LYS A 68 24.56 -10.89 -18.56
CA LYS A 68 23.87 -12.14 -18.27
C LYS A 68 22.64 -11.95 -17.39
N GLU A 69 22.71 -11.09 -16.37
CA GLU A 69 21.52 -10.73 -15.57
C GLU A 69 20.43 -10.10 -16.43
N LEU A 70 20.78 -9.13 -17.28
CA LEU A 70 19.86 -8.48 -18.19
C LEU A 70 19.19 -9.48 -19.16
N GLN A 71 19.94 -10.44 -19.68
CA GLN A 71 19.44 -11.50 -20.56
C GLN A 71 18.51 -12.47 -19.83
N ASN A 72 18.88 -12.87 -18.60
CA ASN A 72 18.15 -13.88 -17.84
C ASN A 72 16.89 -13.32 -17.19
N TYR A 73 16.96 -12.10 -16.68
CA TYR A 73 15.91 -11.50 -15.82
C TYR A 73 15.22 -10.29 -16.45
N GLY A 74 15.76 -9.76 -17.56
CA GLY A 74 15.31 -8.49 -18.16
C GLY A 74 15.70 -7.26 -17.35
N ARG A 75 16.45 -7.42 -16.27
CA ARG A 75 16.93 -6.38 -15.34
C ARG A 75 18.32 -6.72 -14.83
N ILE A 76 19.01 -5.68 -14.33
CA ILE A 76 20.34 -5.83 -13.71
C ILE A 76 20.19 -5.58 -12.22
N TYR A 77 20.05 -6.66 -11.43
CA TYR A 77 19.85 -6.58 -9.98
C TYR A 77 21.17 -6.46 -9.20
N MET A 78 22.30 -6.81 -9.83
CA MET A 78 23.65 -6.80 -9.21
C MET A 78 23.72 -7.75 -8.00
N TYR A 79 23.21 -8.97 -8.13
CA TYR A 79 23.11 -9.97 -7.04
C TYR A 79 24.41 -10.20 -6.29
N ARG A 80 25.57 -10.12 -6.96
CA ARG A 80 26.89 -10.23 -6.33
C ARG A 80 27.05 -9.30 -5.13
N PHE A 81 26.37 -8.14 -5.16
CA PHE A 81 26.50 -7.10 -4.12
C PHE A 81 25.44 -7.20 -3.02
N ARG A 82 24.57 -8.22 -3.07
CA ARG A 82 23.64 -8.47 -1.98
C ARG A 82 24.43 -8.73 -0.69
N PRO A 83 24.11 -8.06 0.44
CA PRO A 83 24.78 -8.29 1.70
C PRO A 83 24.64 -9.73 2.19
N SER A 84 25.59 -10.16 3.00
CA SER A 84 25.58 -11.50 3.62
C SER A 84 24.73 -11.56 4.89
N TYR A 85 24.39 -10.43 5.49
CA TYR A 85 23.50 -10.38 6.65
C TYR A 85 22.03 -10.52 6.25
N GLU A 86 21.24 -11.05 7.18
CA GLU A 86 19.79 -11.14 6.99
C GLU A 86 19.13 -9.76 7.07
N MET A 87 18.12 -9.55 6.20
CA MET A 87 17.29 -8.35 6.17
C MET A 87 16.14 -8.51 7.15
N TYR A 88 16.12 -7.70 8.20
CA TYR A 88 15.02 -7.53 9.15
C TYR A 88 15.25 -6.26 9.97
N ALA A 89 14.18 -5.69 10.54
CA ALA A 89 14.30 -4.55 11.44
C ALA A 89 14.98 -4.98 12.74
N ARG A 90 16.16 -4.41 13.01
CA ARG A 90 16.88 -4.55 14.28
C ARG A 90 16.55 -3.37 15.20
N PRO A 91 16.76 -3.52 16.52
CA PRO A 91 16.73 -2.37 17.41
C PRO A 91 17.60 -1.23 16.90
N ILE A 92 17.11 0.01 17.03
CA ILE A 92 17.75 1.19 16.44
C ILE A 92 19.22 1.35 16.87
N ASP A 93 19.55 0.94 18.10
CA ASP A 93 20.91 1.00 18.67
C ASP A 93 21.91 0.03 18.01
N GLU A 94 21.46 -0.88 17.17
CA GLU A 94 22.34 -1.78 16.43
C GLU A 94 22.88 -1.18 15.14
N TYR A 95 22.26 -0.11 14.64
CA TYR A 95 22.68 0.54 13.41
C TYR A 95 23.82 1.54 13.66
N PRO A 96 24.84 1.60 12.76
CA PRO A 96 25.84 2.65 12.80
C PRO A 96 25.21 3.96 12.38
N HIS A 97 25.32 5.01 13.19
CA HIS A 97 24.75 6.31 12.84
C HIS A 97 25.44 7.50 13.52
N ARG A 98 25.33 8.66 12.87
CA ARG A 98 25.62 9.99 13.43
C ARG A 98 24.32 10.79 13.64
N SER A 99 23.22 10.32 13.04
CA SER A 99 21.88 10.83 13.17
C SER A 99 20.95 9.66 13.54
N GLU A 100 20.23 9.75 14.66
CA GLU A 100 19.26 8.74 15.09
C GLU A 100 18.14 8.57 14.05
N GLN A 101 17.75 9.67 13.40
CA GLN A 101 16.79 9.65 12.31
C GLN A 101 17.28 8.81 11.12
N ALA A 102 18.57 8.85 10.80
CA ALA A 102 19.15 8.02 9.75
C ALA A 102 19.15 6.53 10.13
N ALA A 103 19.40 6.20 11.40
CA ALA A 103 19.29 4.82 11.89
C ALA A 103 17.86 4.29 11.76
N ALA A 104 16.86 5.09 12.09
CA ALA A 104 15.45 4.73 11.89
C ALA A 104 15.12 4.45 10.42
N ILE A 105 15.64 5.25 9.49
CA ILE A 105 15.46 5.02 8.05
C ILE A 105 16.11 3.71 7.62
N MET A 106 17.33 3.40 8.06
CA MET A 106 17.99 2.11 7.79
C MET A 106 17.17 0.93 8.30
N MET A 107 16.62 1.04 9.51
CA MET A 107 15.73 0.03 10.09
C MET A 107 14.49 -0.19 9.21
N MET A 108 13.84 0.88 8.77
CA MET A 108 12.64 0.78 7.93
C MET A 108 12.93 0.21 6.54
N ILE A 109 14.07 0.54 5.93
CA ILE A 109 14.52 -0.07 4.68
C ILE A 109 14.71 -1.58 4.86
N GLN A 110 15.37 -2.02 5.92
CA GLN A 110 15.59 -3.44 6.19
C GLN A 110 14.29 -4.17 6.51
N ASN A 111 13.35 -3.54 7.24
CA ASN A 111 12.01 -4.10 7.43
C ASN A 111 11.29 -4.36 6.11
N ASN A 112 11.38 -3.42 5.16
CA ASN A 112 10.73 -3.57 3.84
C ASN A 112 11.37 -4.67 2.98
N LEU A 113 12.57 -5.13 3.31
CA LEU A 113 13.31 -6.20 2.63
C LEU A 113 13.37 -7.50 3.43
N ASP A 114 12.75 -7.56 4.62
CA ASP A 114 12.65 -8.79 5.42
C ASP A 114 11.90 -9.87 4.63
N LYS A 115 12.43 -11.09 4.62
CA LYS A 115 11.82 -12.26 3.96
C LYS A 115 10.42 -12.60 4.46
N ALA A 116 10.08 -12.19 5.69
CA ALA A 116 8.74 -12.33 6.25
C ALA A 116 7.76 -11.25 5.74
N VAL A 117 8.28 -10.12 5.26
CA VAL A 117 7.53 -8.94 4.81
C VAL A 117 7.51 -8.85 3.28
N ALA A 118 8.68 -8.95 2.64
CA ALA A 118 8.87 -8.73 1.21
C ALA A 118 8.43 -9.93 0.36
N GLN A 119 7.84 -9.63 -0.80
CA GLN A 119 7.43 -10.66 -1.76
C GLN A 119 8.63 -11.29 -2.49
N HIS A 120 9.57 -10.47 -2.95
CA HIS A 120 10.78 -10.89 -3.65
C HIS A 120 12.00 -10.11 -3.11
N PRO A 121 12.47 -10.42 -1.89
CA PRO A 121 13.51 -9.64 -1.23
C PRO A 121 14.85 -9.67 -1.97
N HIS A 122 15.14 -10.72 -2.73
CA HIS A 122 16.35 -10.83 -3.55
C HIS A 122 16.36 -9.82 -4.72
N GLU A 123 15.21 -9.48 -5.24
CA GLU A 123 14.99 -8.47 -6.28
C GLU A 123 14.56 -7.13 -5.70
N LEU A 124 14.69 -6.93 -4.39
CA LEU A 124 14.39 -5.67 -3.70
C LEU A 124 12.91 -5.24 -3.81
N ILE A 125 12.01 -6.20 -4.01
CA ILE A 125 10.58 -5.97 -4.19
C ILE A 125 9.83 -6.31 -2.92
N THR A 126 9.16 -5.32 -2.34
CA THR A 126 8.36 -5.50 -1.12
C THR A 126 7.01 -6.14 -1.44
N TYR A 127 6.21 -5.56 -2.35
CA TYR A 127 4.91 -6.11 -2.72
C TYR A 127 4.46 -5.69 -4.13
N GLY A 128 3.34 -6.25 -4.59
CA GLY A 128 2.69 -5.86 -5.86
C GLY A 128 3.46 -6.29 -7.12
N GLY A 129 4.39 -7.24 -6.99
CA GLY A 129 5.16 -7.80 -8.11
C GLY A 129 6.26 -6.90 -8.66
N ASN A 130 6.19 -5.58 -8.45
CA ASN A 130 7.14 -4.58 -8.94
C ASN A 130 7.31 -3.35 -8.04
N GLY A 131 6.72 -3.37 -6.84
CA GLY A 131 6.90 -2.32 -5.83
C GLY A 131 8.28 -2.43 -5.18
N ALA A 132 9.29 -1.88 -5.85
CA ALA A 132 10.69 -1.99 -5.46
C ALA A 132 11.11 -0.90 -4.48
N VAL A 133 11.97 -1.26 -3.53
CA VAL A 133 12.66 -0.32 -2.63
C VAL A 133 13.85 0.30 -3.35
N PHE A 134 14.60 -0.50 -4.11
CA PHE A 134 15.71 -0.11 -4.98
C PHE A 134 15.67 -0.91 -6.28
N GLN A 135 16.35 -0.45 -7.31
CA GLN A 135 16.49 -1.19 -8.56
C GLN A 135 17.54 -2.31 -8.49
N ASN A 136 18.59 -2.11 -7.68
CA ASN A 136 19.74 -3.03 -7.58
C ASN A 136 20.47 -2.92 -6.24
N TRP A 137 21.30 -3.91 -5.95
CA TRP A 137 21.99 -3.99 -4.67
C TRP A 137 23.13 -2.96 -4.49
N ALA A 138 23.65 -2.36 -5.56
CA ALA A 138 24.61 -1.27 -5.41
C ALA A 138 23.93 -0.01 -4.86
N GLN A 139 22.70 0.27 -5.28
CA GLN A 139 21.90 1.37 -4.71
C GLN A 139 21.68 1.17 -3.21
N TYR A 140 21.22 -0.03 -2.80
CA TYR A 140 21.05 -0.36 -1.39
C TYR A 140 22.33 -0.10 -0.59
N ARG A 141 23.48 -0.63 -1.03
CA ARG A 141 24.76 -0.46 -0.34
C ARG A 141 25.17 1.00 -0.19
N LEU A 142 25.03 1.79 -1.26
CA LEU A 142 25.36 3.22 -1.23
C LEU A 142 24.44 4.00 -0.30
N VAL A 143 23.14 3.71 -0.31
CA VAL A 143 22.17 4.37 0.58
C VAL A 143 22.49 4.06 2.03
N MET A 144 22.74 2.80 2.39
CA MET A 144 23.09 2.42 3.76
C MET A 144 24.42 3.08 4.21
N LYS A 145 25.41 3.16 3.34
CA LYS A 145 26.63 3.92 3.61
C LYS A 145 26.34 5.39 3.90
N TYR A 146 25.59 6.06 3.02
CA TYR A 146 25.26 7.48 3.22
C TYR A 146 24.48 7.71 4.52
N LEU A 147 23.49 6.85 4.84
CA LEU A 147 22.74 6.96 6.08
C LEU A 147 23.60 6.73 7.32
N SER A 148 24.60 5.82 7.25
CA SER A 148 25.53 5.58 8.37
C SER A 148 26.48 6.75 8.64
N GLU A 149 26.76 7.58 7.64
CA GLU A 149 27.73 8.67 7.70
C GLU A 149 27.07 10.06 7.86
N MET A 150 25.79 10.21 7.47
CA MET A 150 25.10 11.50 7.45
C MET A 150 24.88 12.09 8.83
N THR A 151 24.93 13.41 8.89
CA THR A 151 24.58 14.20 10.07
C THR A 151 23.17 14.77 9.98
N ASP A 152 22.67 15.37 11.09
CA ASP A 152 21.38 16.07 11.11
C ASP A 152 21.32 17.33 10.22
N GLU A 153 22.46 17.78 9.70
CA GLU A 153 22.56 18.94 8.82
C GLU A 153 22.78 18.55 7.34
N GLN A 154 22.35 17.35 6.97
CA GLN A 154 22.45 16.83 5.61
C GLN A 154 21.14 16.20 5.15
N THR A 155 20.90 16.26 3.84
CA THR A 155 19.81 15.56 3.15
C THR A 155 20.39 14.62 2.10
N LEU A 156 20.02 13.35 2.15
CA LEU A 156 20.25 12.39 1.09
C LEU A 156 19.18 12.58 0.01
N VAL A 157 19.62 12.91 -1.19
CA VAL A 157 18.72 13.07 -2.35
C VAL A 157 18.76 11.82 -3.21
N MET A 158 17.59 11.27 -3.51
CA MET A 158 17.43 10.04 -4.28
C MET A 158 16.37 10.20 -5.37
N TYR A 159 16.65 9.64 -6.54
CA TYR A 159 15.60 9.42 -7.54
C TYR A 159 15.66 7.99 -8.07
N SER A 160 14.48 7.35 -8.17
CA SER A 160 14.35 5.97 -8.68
C SER A 160 15.37 5.00 -8.08
N GLY A 161 15.54 5.06 -6.76
CA GLY A 161 16.48 4.26 -5.98
C GLY A 161 17.94 4.72 -6.05
N HIS A 162 18.30 5.60 -7.00
CA HIS A 162 19.69 6.07 -7.18
C HIS A 162 20.03 7.17 -6.18
N PRO A 163 21.00 6.98 -5.28
CA PRO A 163 21.46 8.01 -4.36
C PRO A 163 22.38 9.01 -5.09
N LEU A 164 21.90 10.23 -5.26
CA LEU A 164 22.72 11.31 -5.85
C LEU A 164 23.81 11.79 -4.90
N GLY A 165 23.55 11.76 -3.58
CA GLY A 165 24.53 12.12 -2.56
C GLY A 165 23.93 12.88 -1.39
N LEU A 166 24.81 13.21 -0.43
CA LEU A 166 24.50 14.02 0.74
C LEU A 166 24.70 15.51 0.41
N PHE A 167 23.66 16.28 0.61
CA PHE A 167 23.70 17.75 0.42
C PHE A 167 23.61 18.45 1.77
N PRO A 168 24.38 19.54 1.98
CA PRO A 168 24.21 20.39 3.16
C PRO A 168 22.76 20.86 3.29
N SER A 169 22.25 20.84 4.51
CA SER A 169 20.87 21.19 4.83
C SER A 169 20.81 21.76 6.24
N HIS A 170 19.69 21.61 6.90
CA HIS A 170 19.52 22.02 8.30
C HIS A 170 18.66 20.99 9.03
N ARG A 171 18.69 21.05 10.36
CA ARG A 171 18.09 20.06 11.25
C ARG A 171 16.58 19.82 11.03
N ASN A 172 15.84 20.87 10.62
CA ASN A 172 14.40 20.77 10.35
C ASN A 172 14.06 20.29 8.93
N ALA A 173 15.04 20.11 8.04
CA ALA A 173 14.83 19.58 6.70
C ALA A 173 14.76 18.05 6.73
N PRO A 174 14.12 17.40 5.74
CA PRO A 174 14.15 15.96 5.63
C PRO A 174 15.57 15.39 5.53
N ARG A 175 15.80 14.28 6.21
CA ARG A 175 17.06 13.50 6.06
C ARG A 175 17.13 12.82 4.69
N VAL A 176 15.98 12.43 4.13
CA VAL A 176 15.91 11.81 2.80
C VAL A 176 14.77 12.41 1.99
N VAL A 177 15.04 12.70 0.73
CA VAL A 177 14.03 13.06 -0.28
C VAL A 177 14.09 12.04 -1.41
N VAL A 178 12.97 11.37 -1.65
CA VAL A 178 12.85 10.30 -2.66
C VAL A 178 11.83 10.68 -3.72
N THR A 179 12.21 10.52 -4.99
CA THR A 179 11.25 10.54 -6.10
C THR A 179 11.38 9.25 -6.91
N ASN A 180 10.27 8.61 -7.26
CA ASN A 180 10.27 7.40 -8.04
C ASN A 180 9.32 7.53 -9.23
N GLY A 181 9.78 7.17 -10.43
CA GLY A 181 8.94 7.03 -11.61
C GLY A 181 8.29 8.33 -12.11
N MET A 182 8.84 9.49 -11.76
CA MET A 182 8.30 10.80 -12.15
C MET A 182 8.66 11.12 -13.61
N VAL A 183 8.10 10.31 -14.53
CA VAL A 183 8.33 10.42 -15.97
C VAL A 183 7.40 11.50 -16.56
N ILE A 184 7.90 12.26 -17.52
CA ILE A 184 7.12 13.32 -18.19
C ILE A 184 5.93 12.66 -18.92
N PRO A 185 4.69 13.21 -18.79
CA PRO A 185 3.46 12.51 -19.19
C PRO A 185 3.44 11.93 -20.61
N ASN A 186 3.98 12.64 -21.61
CA ASN A 186 4.01 12.15 -22.99
C ASN A 186 4.99 10.98 -23.22
N TYR A 187 5.83 10.66 -22.23
CA TYR A 187 6.83 9.59 -22.26
C TYR A 187 6.57 8.56 -21.16
N SER A 188 5.35 8.50 -20.64
CA SER A 188 4.95 7.67 -19.49
C SER A 188 3.93 6.58 -19.84
N LYS A 189 4.09 5.97 -21.02
CA LYS A 189 3.32 4.77 -21.39
C LYS A 189 3.90 3.53 -20.69
N PRO A 190 3.16 2.43 -20.58
CA PRO A 190 3.66 1.19 -19.97
C PRO A 190 4.98 0.69 -20.56
N ASP A 191 5.12 0.72 -21.89
CA ASP A 191 6.38 0.29 -22.56
C ASP A 191 7.53 1.28 -22.31
N ASP A 192 7.28 2.58 -22.16
CA ASP A 192 8.31 3.56 -21.79
C ASP A 192 8.84 3.26 -20.39
N TRP A 193 7.95 2.95 -19.43
CA TRP A 193 8.35 2.55 -18.09
C TRP A 193 9.18 1.27 -18.09
N GLU A 194 8.73 0.22 -18.80
CA GLU A 194 9.48 -1.05 -18.89
C GLU A 194 10.88 -0.83 -19.45
N ARG A 195 11.00 0.01 -20.48
CA ARG A 195 12.26 0.41 -21.10
C ARG A 195 13.15 1.18 -20.12
N ASP A 196 12.64 2.21 -19.48
CA ASP A 196 13.39 3.07 -18.58
C ASP A 196 13.83 2.33 -17.31
N ASN A 197 13.00 1.40 -16.83
CA ASN A 197 13.38 0.52 -15.73
C ASN A 197 14.47 -0.48 -16.13
N ALA A 198 14.41 -1.05 -17.37
CA ALA A 198 15.46 -1.92 -17.86
C ALA A 198 16.78 -1.18 -18.12
N LEU A 199 16.73 0.09 -18.51
CA LEU A 199 17.90 0.98 -18.60
C LEU A 199 18.49 1.34 -17.22
N GLY A 200 17.77 1.08 -16.13
CA GLY A 200 18.19 1.45 -14.78
C GLY A 200 18.10 2.96 -14.51
N VAL A 201 17.15 3.67 -15.13
CA VAL A 201 16.97 5.11 -14.96
C VAL A 201 15.66 5.51 -14.30
N SER A 202 14.65 4.65 -14.30
CA SER A 202 13.39 4.89 -13.60
C SER A 202 12.95 3.67 -12.78
N GLN A 203 12.31 3.91 -11.64
CA GLN A 203 11.79 2.88 -10.75
C GLN A 203 10.31 3.11 -10.51
N TYR A 204 9.53 2.03 -10.56
CA TYR A 204 8.13 2.03 -10.14
C TYR A 204 8.04 2.21 -8.61
N GLY A 205 7.45 3.30 -8.19
CA GLY A 205 7.25 3.61 -6.77
C GLY A 205 5.85 3.23 -6.31
N GLN A 206 5.69 2.04 -5.75
CA GLN A 206 4.39 1.58 -5.29
C GLN A 206 4.17 1.92 -3.82
N MET A 207 3.33 2.93 -3.55
CA MET A 207 2.79 3.27 -2.23
C MET A 207 3.87 3.21 -1.13
N THR A 208 3.58 2.57 0.00
CA THR A 208 4.47 2.48 1.17
C THR A 208 5.76 1.69 0.95
N ALA A 209 5.84 0.83 -0.08
CA ALA A 209 7.11 0.18 -0.43
C ALA A 209 8.17 1.19 -0.84
N GLY A 210 7.80 2.16 -1.69
CA GLY A 210 8.71 3.20 -2.17
C GLY A 210 9.11 4.23 -1.11
N SER A 211 8.32 4.36 -0.03
CA SER A 211 8.61 5.27 1.10
C SER A 211 9.18 4.56 2.33
N TYR A 212 9.48 3.29 2.25
CA TYR A 212 9.98 2.49 3.37
C TYR A 212 9.00 2.34 4.56
N MET A 213 7.72 2.65 4.37
CA MET A 213 6.69 2.63 5.42
C MET A 213 5.77 1.41 5.39
N TYR A 214 6.11 0.37 4.62
CA TYR A 214 5.36 -0.88 4.64
C TYR A 214 5.63 -1.65 5.94
N ILE A 215 4.58 -1.90 6.71
CA ILE A 215 4.64 -2.54 8.04
C ILE A 215 4.08 -3.98 8.02
N GLY A 216 4.11 -4.62 6.87
CA GLY A 216 3.50 -5.93 6.67
C GLY A 216 1.98 -5.85 6.40
N PRO A 217 1.28 -6.97 6.52
CA PRO A 217 -0.10 -7.09 6.04
C PRO A 217 -1.14 -6.39 6.91
N GLN A 218 -0.81 -5.94 8.12
CA GLN A 218 -1.83 -5.35 9.02
C GLN A 218 -2.47 -4.07 8.45
N GLY A 219 -1.77 -3.32 7.60
CA GLY A 219 -2.34 -2.13 6.95
C GLY A 219 -3.53 -2.47 6.08
N ILE A 220 -3.39 -3.48 5.23
CA ILE A 220 -4.48 -3.92 4.35
C ILE A 220 -5.58 -4.66 5.14
N VAL A 221 -5.23 -5.42 6.18
CA VAL A 221 -6.24 -6.07 7.05
C VAL A 221 -7.10 -5.02 7.72
N HIS A 222 -6.49 -3.95 8.26
CA HIS A 222 -7.23 -2.85 8.88
C HIS A 222 -8.15 -2.16 7.88
N GLY A 223 -7.62 -1.70 6.75
CA GLY A 223 -8.42 -1.02 5.72
C GLY A 223 -9.56 -1.88 5.20
N THR A 224 -9.34 -3.18 5.01
CA THR A 224 -10.37 -4.13 4.59
C THR A 224 -11.41 -4.33 5.67
N THR A 225 -11.01 -4.45 6.94
CA THR A 225 -11.94 -4.59 8.08
C THR A 225 -12.89 -3.40 8.14
N ILE A 226 -12.34 -2.18 8.11
CA ILE A 226 -13.13 -0.94 8.12
C ILE A 226 -14.06 -0.87 6.90
N THR A 227 -13.58 -1.23 5.72
CA THR A 227 -14.38 -1.25 4.49
C THR A 227 -15.54 -2.23 4.60
N VAL A 228 -15.30 -3.47 5.04
CA VAL A 228 -16.34 -4.51 5.20
C VAL A 228 -17.38 -4.11 6.25
N LEU A 229 -16.93 -3.57 7.41
CA LEU A 229 -17.82 -3.07 8.48
C LEU A 229 -18.79 -2.01 7.93
N ASN A 230 -18.27 -1.04 7.20
CA ASN A 230 -19.08 0.08 6.70
C ASN A 230 -19.92 -0.31 5.47
N ALA A 231 -19.43 -1.17 4.59
CA ALA A 231 -20.23 -1.77 3.52
C ALA A 231 -21.42 -2.58 4.09
N ALA A 232 -21.17 -3.37 5.12
CA ALA A 232 -22.21 -4.15 5.79
C ALA A 232 -23.25 -3.25 6.49
N ARG A 233 -22.83 -2.19 7.17
CA ARG A 233 -23.75 -1.21 7.78
C ARG A 233 -24.68 -0.55 6.77
N LYS A 234 -24.21 -0.27 5.56
CA LYS A 234 -25.05 0.24 4.46
C LYS A 234 -26.15 -0.71 4.02
N ARG A 235 -26.04 -2.02 4.36
CA ARG A 235 -27.01 -3.07 4.03
C ARG A 235 -27.96 -3.40 5.16
N LEU A 236 -27.73 -2.88 6.36
CA LEU A 236 -28.64 -3.08 7.49
C LEU A 236 -30.01 -2.48 7.18
N LYS A 237 -31.05 -3.24 7.46
CA LYS A 237 -32.41 -2.74 7.37
C LYS A 237 -32.77 -1.90 8.61
N GLU A 238 -33.84 -1.13 8.52
CA GLU A 238 -34.32 -0.35 9.65
C GLU A 238 -34.56 -1.24 10.88
N GLY A 239 -33.91 -0.88 12.00
CA GLY A 239 -33.98 -1.64 13.25
C GLY A 239 -32.94 -2.77 13.39
N GLU A 240 -32.17 -3.10 12.36
CA GLU A 240 -31.06 -4.05 12.44
C GLU A 240 -29.80 -3.35 12.93
N THR A 241 -29.08 -3.97 13.86
CA THR A 241 -27.82 -3.45 14.43
C THR A 241 -26.64 -4.40 14.25
N SER A 242 -26.90 -5.66 13.81
CA SER A 242 -25.88 -6.70 13.70
C SER A 242 -25.63 -7.09 12.25
N ILE A 243 -24.37 -7.16 11.87
CA ILE A 243 -23.92 -7.64 10.55
C ILE A 243 -23.61 -9.15 10.56
N LYS A 244 -23.80 -9.83 11.70
CA LYS A 244 -23.52 -11.27 11.83
C LYS A 244 -24.44 -12.08 10.92
N GLY A 245 -23.85 -12.99 10.16
CA GLY A 245 -24.56 -13.80 9.18
C GLY A 245 -24.63 -13.18 7.79
N MET A 246 -24.11 -11.97 7.57
CA MET A 246 -23.94 -11.45 6.22
C MET A 246 -22.86 -12.23 5.47
N LEU A 247 -23.11 -12.50 4.18
CA LEU A 247 -22.20 -13.21 3.29
C LEU A 247 -21.41 -12.22 2.43
N PHE A 248 -20.10 -12.21 2.60
CA PHE A 248 -19.14 -11.46 1.80
C PHE A 248 -18.38 -12.39 0.84
N VAL A 249 -18.44 -12.12 -0.46
CA VAL A 249 -17.76 -12.89 -1.50
C VAL A 249 -16.73 -12.03 -2.22
N THR A 250 -15.51 -12.57 -2.36
CA THR A 250 -14.39 -11.87 -2.99
C THR A 250 -13.41 -12.85 -3.64
N SER A 251 -12.28 -12.35 -4.15
CA SER A 251 -11.26 -13.16 -4.80
C SER A 251 -9.84 -12.64 -4.56
N GLY A 252 -8.87 -13.55 -4.63
CA GLY A 252 -7.46 -13.34 -4.40
C GLY A 252 -7.00 -13.63 -2.97
N LEU A 253 -5.92 -14.44 -2.84
CA LEU A 253 -5.22 -14.74 -1.59
C LEU A 253 -3.71 -14.47 -1.67
N GLY A 254 -3.33 -13.59 -2.59
CA GLY A 254 -1.95 -13.16 -2.77
C GLY A 254 -1.40 -12.30 -1.63
N GLY A 255 -0.40 -11.48 -1.93
CA GLY A 255 0.26 -10.60 -0.94
C GLY A 255 -0.70 -9.63 -0.26
N MET A 256 -1.42 -8.85 -1.05
CA MET A 256 -2.38 -7.85 -0.58
C MET A 256 -3.76 -8.47 -0.30
N SER A 257 -4.31 -9.19 -1.28
CA SER A 257 -5.64 -9.76 -1.22
C SER A 257 -5.84 -10.82 -0.14
N GLY A 258 -4.77 -11.50 0.27
CA GLY A 258 -4.81 -12.48 1.35
C GLY A 258 -5.27 -11.95 2.71
N ALA A 259 -5.36 -10.64 2.86
CA ALA A 259 -5.90 -9.98 4.06
C ALA A 259 -7.42 -10.08 4.19
N GLN A 260 -8.16 -10.31 3.10
CA GLN A 260 -9.63 -10.26 3.08
C GLN A 260 -10.32 -11.26 4.00
N PRO A 261 -9.93 -12.55 4.04
CA PRO A 261 -10.54 -13.52 4.95
C PRO A 261 -10.37 -13.09 6.42
N LYS A 262 -9.17 -12.68 6.80
CA LYS A 262 -8.87 -12.22 8.16
C LYS A 262 -9.68 -10.97 8.53
N ALA A 263 -9.80 -10.04 7.60
CA ALA A 263 -10.62 -8.84 7.77
C ALA A 263 -12.11 -9.19 7.92
N GLY A 264 -12.62 -10.15 7.15
CA GLY A 264 -13.98 -10.67 7.29
C GLY A 264 -14.24 -11.25 8.68
N ASN A 265 -13.27 -12.01 9.21
CA ASN A 265 -13.34 -12.56 10.57
C ASN A 265 -13.36 -11.45 11.64
N ILE A 266 -12.50 -10.46 11.53
CA ILE A 266 -12.46 -9.33 12.49
C ILE A 266 -13.75 -8.49 12.40
N ALA A 267 -14.29 -8.29 11.20
CA ALA A 267 -15.56 -7.61 10.98
C ALA A 267 -16.77 -8.42 11.49
N GLY A 268 -16.68 -9.73 11.55
CA GLY A 268 -17.73 -10.60 12.07
C GLY A 268 -18.72 -11.14 11.03
N VAL A 269 -18.30 -11.27 9.76
CA VAL A 269 -19.11 -11.78 8.65
C VAL A 269 -18.72 -13.21 8.26
N VAL A 270 -19.56 -13.89 7.45
CA VAL A 270 -19.17 -15.09 6.70
C VAL A 270 -18.50 -14.65 5.42
N SER A 271 -17.28 -15.13 5.14
CA SER A 271 -16.57 -14.73 3.91
C SER A 271 -16.16 -15.92 3.05
N ILE A 272 -16.29 -15.77 1.73
CA ILE A 272 -15.77 -16.70 0.73
C ILE A 272 -14.74 -15.94 -0.13
N THR A 273 -13.54 -16.50 -0.27
CA THR A 273 -12.50 -15.94 -1.12
C THR A 273 -12.02 -16.99 -2.13
N ALA A 274 -12.15 -16.71 -3.42
CA ALA A 274 -11.63 -17.60 -4.47
C ALA A 274 -10.13 -17.32 -4.73
N GLU A 275 -9.35 -18.40 -4.88
CA GLU A 275 -7.92 -18.35 -5.22
C GLU A 275 -7.53 -19.53 -6.11
N ILE A 276 -7.03 -19.28 -7.31
CA ILE A 276 -6.64 -20.31 -8.24
C ILE A 276 -5.31 -21.00 -7.87
N ASN A 277 -4.45 -20.31 -7.12
CA ASN A 277 -3.16 -20.84 -6.68
C ASN A 277 -3.31 -21.60 -5.35
N PRO A 278 -3.21 -22.94 -5.36
CA PRO A 278 -3.40 -23.73 -4.15
C PRO A 278 -2.34 -23.45 -3.08
N LEU A 279 -1.12 -23.06 -3.47
CA LEU A 279 -0.05 -22.70 -2.53
C LEU A 279 -0.35 -21.39 -1.80
N ALA A 280 -0.95 -20.42 -2.49
CA ALA A 280 -1.36 -19.17 -1.87
C ALA A 280 -2.50 -19.41 -0.85
N ALA A 281 -3.51 -20.20 -1.23
CA ALA A 281 -4.61 -20.56 -0.34
C ALA A 281 -4.10 -21.35 0.90
N GLN A 282 -3.26 -22.36 0.69
CA GLN A 282 -2.66 -23.14 1.78
C GLN A 282 -1.85 -22.27 2.73
N LYS A 283 -1.04 -21.35 2.19
CA LYS A 283 -0.25 -20.42 3.01
C LYS A 283 -1.14 -19.58 3.95
N ARG A 284 -2.31 -19.10 3.47
CA ARG A 284 -3.23 -18.31 4.31
C ARG A 284 -3.96 -19.16 5.34
N TYR A 285 -4.25 -20.40 5.02
CA TYR A 285 -4.78 -21.38 5.98
C TYR A 285 -3.76 -21.67 7.09
N ASP A 286 -2.51 -21.98 6.73
CA ASP A 286 -1.44 -22.27 7.68
C ASP A 286 -1.13 -21.07 8.61
N GLN A 287 -1.32 -19.85 8.11
CA GLN A 287 -1.21 -18.61 8.88
C GLN A 287 -2.42 -18.33 9.79
N GLY A 288 -3.48 -19.12 9.74
CA GLY A 288 -4.72 -18.89 10.48
C GLY A 288 -5.49 -17.64 9.99
N TRP A 289 -5.37 -17.33 8.69
CA TRP A 289 -6.08 -16.21 8.04
C TRP A 289 -7.33 -16.67 7.31
N VAL A 290 -7.34 -17.93 6.90
CA VAL A 290 -8.48 -18.65 6.35
C VAL A 290 -8.79 -19.79 7.33
N ASP A 291 -10.06 -19.99 7.68
CA ASP A 291 -10.47 -21.02 8.62
C ASP A 291 -10.74 -22.36 7.93
N GLU A 292 -11.24 -22.35 6.70
CA GLU A 292 -11.62 -23.55 5.95
C GLU A 292 -11.15 -23.48 4.49
N LEU A 293 -10.58 -24.58 3.96
CA LEU A 293 -10.22 -24.74 2.54
C LEU A 293 -11.16 -25.70 1.84
N HIS A 294 -11.67 -25.32 0.69
CA HIS A 294 -12.56 -26.13 -0.15
C HIS A 294 -12.08 -26.13 -1.61
N THR A 295 -12.07 -27.30 -2.22
CA THR A 295 -11.78 -27.48 -3.66
C THR A 295 -13.06 -27.71 -4.48
N SER A 296 -14.20 -27.89 -3.82
CA SER A 296 -15.52 -28.14 -4.43
C SER A 296 -16.50 -27.04 -4.03
N LEU A 297 -17.14 -26.43 -5.02
CA LEU A 297 -18.23 -25.47 -4.81
C LEU A 297 -19.50 -26.15 -4.26
N ASP A 298 -19.67 -27.45 -4.52
CA ASP A 298 -20.82 -28.21 -4.01
C ASP A 298 -20.69 -28.53 -2.50
N GLU A 299 -19.50 -28.44 -1.94
CA GLU A 299 -19.23 -28.53 -0.50
C GLU A 299 -19.19 -27.14 0.15
N LEU A 300 -18.50 -26.18 -0.48
CA LEU A 300 -18.32 -24.83 0.03
C LEU A 300 -19.64 -24.08 0.21
N ILE A 301 -20.50 -24.05 -0.82
CA ILE A 301 -21.72 -23.24 -0.77
C ILE A 301 -22.65 -23.69 0.34
N PRO A 302 -22.98 -25.01 0.53
CA PRO A 302 -23.78 -25.45 1.67
C PRO A 302 -23.13 -25.12 3.03
N ALA A 303 -21.81 -25.24 3.16
CA ALA A 303 -21.10 -24.90 4.39
C ALA A 303 -21.22 -23.40 4.71
N ALA A 304 -21.09 -22.53 3.71
CA ALA A 304 -21.25 -21.08 3.86
C ALA A 304 -22.68 -20.70 4.23
N LEU A 305 -23.68 -21.28 3.57
CA LEU A 305 -25.10 -21.01 3.88
C LEU A 305 -25.46 -21.45 5.30
N LYS A 306 -24.93 -22.60 5.75
CA LYS A 306 -25.10 -23.05 7.15
C LYS A 306 -24.46 -22.05 8.12
N ALA A 307 -23.26 -21.53 7.83
CA ALA A 307 -22.62 -20.52 8.66
C ALA A 307 -23.42 -19.21 8.71
N VAL A 308 -24.05 -18.81 7.60
CA VAL A 308 -24.97 -17.65 7.51
C VAL A 308 -26.17 -17.85 8.43
N GLU A 309 -26.83 -19.01 8.35
CA GLU A 309 -27.99 -19.35 9.18
C GLU A 309 -27.66 -19.39 10.68
N GLU A 310 -26.47 -19.95 11.01
CA GLU A 310 -25.95 -20.01 12.38
C GLU A 310 -25.40 -18.68 12.87
N LYS A 311 -25.31 -17.64 12.00
CA LYS A 311 -24.65 -16.35 12.26
C LYS A 311 -23.22 -16.52 12.79
N ARG A 312 -22.53 -17.55 12.32
CA ARG A 312 -21.15 -17.89 12.69
C ARG A 312 -20.19 -17.05 11.86
N THR A 313 -19.20 -16.46 12.51
CA THR A 313 -18.09 -15.79 11.81
C THR A 313 -17.10 -16.86 11.34
N VAL A 314 -16.84 -16.90 10.04
CA VAL A 314 -15.90 -17.85 9.43
C VAL A 314 -15.42 -17.36 8.07
N SER A 315 -14.18 -17.65 7.75
CA SER A 315 -13.58 -17.39 6.44
C SER A 315 -13.30 -18.70 5.71
N MET A 316 -13.79 -18.81 4.48
CA MET A 316 -13.67 -19.99 3.63
C MET A 316 -12.94 -19.63 2.34
N ALA A 317 -11.95 -20.42 1.94
CA ALA A 317 -11.29 -20.27 0.64
C ALA A 317 -11.79 -21.32 -0.35
N TYR A 318 -12.16 -20.87 -1.55
CA TYR A 318 -12.33 -21.73 -2.71
C TYR A 318 -11.03 -21.84 -3.47
N VAL A 319 -10.43 -23.02 -3.51
CA VAL A 319 -9.23 -23.28 -4.31
C VAL A 319 -9.67 -23.56 -5.75
N GLY A 320 -9.81 -22.50 -6.54
CA GLY A 320 -10.33 -22.53 -7.90
C GLY A 320 -10.45 -21.14 -8.51
N ASN A 321 -10.96 -21.08 -9.73
CA ASN A 321 -11.10 -19.81 -10.45
C ASN A 321 -12.27 -18.97 -9.89
N ALA A 322 -12.05 -17.67 -9.76
CA ALA A 322 -13.06 -16.74 -9.26
C ALA A 322 -14.35 -16.73 -10.10
N VAL A 323 -14.21 -16.85 -11.44
CA VAL A 323 -15.38 -16.87 -12.34
C VAL A 323 -16.29 -18.05 -12.05
N ASP A 324 -15.73 -19.25 -11.80
CA ASP A 324 -16.52 -20.43 -11.46
C ASP A 324 -17.35 -20.23 -10.19
N LEU A 325 -16.77 -19.56 -9.18
CA LEU A 325 -17.50 -19.20 -7.96
C LEU A 325 -18.66 -18.24 -8.25
N TRP A 326 -18.38 -17.13 -8.93
CA TRP A 326 -19.38 -16.11 -9.24
C TRP A 326 -20.53 -16.65 -10.09
N GLU A 327 -20.22 -17.44 -11.13
CA GLU A 327 -21.22 -18.07 -11.99
C GLU A 327 -22.08 -19.08 -11.20
N ARG A 328 -21.45 -19.92 -10.35
CA ARG A 328 -22.19 -20.89 -9.54
C ARG A 328 -23.15 -20.21 -8.55
N LEU A 329 -22.73 -19.11 -7.92
CA LEU A 329 -23.62 -18.35 -7.02
C LEU A 329 -24.78 -17.73 -7.79
N ALA A 330 -24.53 -17.19 -8.98
CA ALA A 330 -25.56 -16.60 -9.84
C ALA A 330 -26.53 -17.65 -10.43
N GLU A 331 -26.04 -18.83 -10.81
CA GLU A 331 -26.86 -19.95 -11.32
C GLU A 331 -27.77 -20.54 -10.25
N LYS A 332 -27.24 -20.71 -9.04
CA LYS A 332 -27.99 -21.25 -7.91
C LYS A 332 -28.83 -20.18 -7.17
N GLU A 333 -28.80 -18.95 -7.66
CA GLU A 333 -29.56 -17.83 -7.09
C GLU A 333 -29.27 -17.59 -5.59
N ILE A 334 -28.01 -17.82 -5.18
CA ILE A 334 -27.60 -17.64 -3.79
C ILE A 334 -27.62 -16.15 -3.43
N HIS A 335 -28.25 -15.84 -2.28
CA HIS A 335 -28.18 -14.49 -1.75
C HIS A 335 -26.78 -14.17 -1.25
N VAL A 336 -26.19 -13.09 -1.75
CA VAL A 336 -24.90 -12.53 -1.33
C VAL A 336 -25.15 -11.10 -0.88
N ASP A 337 -24.71 -10.75 0.32
CA ASP A 337 -24.90 -9.38 0.84
C ASP A 337 -23.85 -8.41 0.27
N LEU A 338 -22.57 -8.81 0.26
CA LEU A 338 -21.44 -8.00 -0.15
C LEU A 338 -20.59 -8.73 -1.19
N GLY A 339 -20.21 -8.05 -2.24
CA GLY A 339 -19.30 -8.55 -3.26
C GLY A 339 -18.15 -7.62 -3.57
N SER A 340 -16.98 -8.18 -3.84
CA SER A 340 -15.80 -7.44 -4.27
C SER A 340 -14.85 -8.33 -5.08
N ASP A 341 -13.81 -7.75 -5.66
CA ASP A 341 -12.69 -8.47 -6.27
C ASP A 341 -11.37 -7.80 -5.88
N GLN A 342 -10.38 -8.61 -5.50
CA GLN A 342 -9.04 -8.12 -5.18
C GLN A 342 -7.91 -8.94 -5.85
N THR A 343 -8.19 -9.53 -7.00
CA THR A 343 -7.13 -10.04 -7.89
C THR A 343 -6.24 -8.90 -8.37
N SER A 344 -5.01 -9.19 -8.82
CA SER A 344 -4.05 -8.13 -9.16
C SER A 344 -4.29 -7.58 -10.59
N LEU A 345 -5.49 -7.08 -10.87
CA LEU A 345 -5.88 -6.55 -12.18
C LEU A 345 -5.16 -5.26 -12.61
N HIS A 346 -4.42 -4.62 -11.71
CA HIS A 346 -3.45 -3.58 -12.08
C HIS A 346 -2.25 -4.13 -12.86
N ASN A 347 -2.10 -5.47 -12.91
CA ASN A 347 -1.06 -6.18 -13.66
C ASN A 347 -1.60 -7.48 -14.29
N PRO A 348 -2.69 -7.44 -15.09
CA PRO A 348 -3.42 -8.63 -15.51
C PRO A 348 -2.61 -9.55 -16.41
N TRP A 349 -1.68 -8.99 -17.20
CA TRP A 349 -0.92 -9.71 -18.23
C TRP A 349 0.36 -10.40 -17.71
N ALA A 350 0.70 -10.20 -16.45
CA ALA A 350 1.87 -10.77 -15.79
C ALA A 350 1.50 -11.63 -14.57
N GLY A 351 0.39 -12.35 -14.64
CA GLY A 351 -0.06 -13.27 -13.60
C GLY A 351 -0.92 -12.63 -12.52
N GLY A 352 -1.44 -11.42 -12.77
CA GLY A 352 -2.37 -10.75 -11.86
C GLY A 352 -3.79 -11.29 -11.89
N TYR A 353 -4.17 -11.92 -13.02
CA TYR A 353 -5.48 -12.55 -13.20
C TYR A 353 -5.33 -13.77 -14.13
N TYR A 354 -6.03 -14.86 -13.85
CA TYR A 354 -5.95 -16.09 -14.61
C TYR A 354 -7.29 -16.44 -15.24
N PRO A 355 -7.32 -16.83 -16.55
CA PRO A 355 -8.55 -17.10 -17.26
C PRO A 355 -9.24 -18.36 -16.75
N VAL A 356 -10.57 -18.36 -16.75
CA VAL A 356 -11.39 -19.50 -16.41
C VAL A 356 -11.30 -20.60 -17.47
N GLY A 357 -11.41 -21.86 -17.04
CA GLY A 357 -11.35 -23.03 -17.90
C GLY A 357 -9.92 -23.50 -18.24
N LEU A 358 -8.91 -22.91 -17.60
CA LEU A 358 -7.50 -23.33 -17.65
C LEU A 358 -7.00 -23.57 -16.23
N SER A 359 -6.14 -24.57 -16.07
CA SER A 359 -5.37 -24.74 -14.85
C SER A 359 -4.36 -23.61 -14.67
N LEU A 360 -3.85 -23.43 -13.46
CA LEU A 360 -2.81 -22.44 -13.17
C LEU A 360 -1.56 -22.64 -14.04
N GLU A 361 -1.13 -23.91 -14.24
CA GLU A 361 0.06 -24.24 -15.03
C GLU A 361 -0.17 -24.01 -16.54
N GLU A 362 -1.35 -24.35 -17.07
CA GLU A 362 -1.71 -24.03 -18.45
C GLU A 362 -1.77 -22.52 -18.66
N SER A 363 -2.32 -21.78 -17.71
CA SER A 363 -2.39 -20.32 -17.75
C SER A 363 -0.98 -19.69 -17.78
N LYS A 364 -0.08 -20.15 -16.93
CA LYS A 364 1.33 -19.68 -16.89
C LYS A 364 2.07 -19.98 -18.20
N ARG A 365 1.87 -21.19 -18.75
CA ARG A 365 2.46 -21.54 -20.03
C ARG A 365 1.93 -20.67 -21.16
N MET A 366 0.60 -20.52 -21.27
CA MET A 366 -0.03 -19.66 -22.28
C MET A 366 0.44 -18.19 -22.15
N MET A 367 0.55 -17.67 -20.93
CA MET A 367 1.05 -16.32 -20.69
C MET A 367 2.47 -16.12 -21.24
N ALA A 368 3.33 -17.14 -21.13
CA ALA A 368 4.71 -17.08 -21.59
C ALA A 368 4.84 -17.32 -23.12
N GLU A 369 4.10 -18.27 -23.68
CA GLU A 369 4.25 -18.75 -25.05
C GLU A 369 3.30 -18.07 -26.05
N GLU A 370 2.08 -17.72 -25.57
CA GLU A 370 0.98 -17.18 -26.40
C GLU A 370 0.34 -15.94 -25.72
N PRO A 371 1.09 -14.87 -25.44
CA PRO A 371 0.61 -13.75 -24.60
C PRO A 371 -0.63 -13.05 -25.17
N GLN A 372 -0.82 -13.00 -26.47
CA GLN A 372 -2.01 -12.40 -27.07
C GLN A 372 -3.26 -13.27 -26.82
N LEU A 373 -3.15 -14.60 -26.98
CA LEU A 373 -4.24 -15.53 -26.67
C LEU A 373 -4.57 -15.52 -25.17
N PHE A 374 -3.55 -15.44 -24.30
CA PHE A 374 -3.74 -15.28 -22.87
C PHE A 374 -4.57 -14.04 -22.56
N LYS A 375 -4.22 -12.89 -23.16
CA LYS A 375 -4.96 -11.63 -23.01
C LYS A 375 -6.43 -11.78 -23.44
N GLU A 376 -6.71 -12.39 -24.58
CA GLU A 376 -8.07 -12.60 -25.07
C GLU A 376 -8.90 -13.47 -24.12
N LYS A 377 -8.30 -14.52 -23.54
CA LYS A 377 -8.95 -15.39 -22.57
C LYS A 377 -9.20 -14.70 -21.23
N VAL A 378 -8.28 -13.87 -20.74
CA VAL A 378 -8.49 -13.02 -19.56
C VAL A 378 -9.65 -12.07 -19.80
N GLN A 379 -9.70 -11.38 -20.94
CA GLN A 379 -10.80 -10.48 -21.27
C GLN A 379 -12.15 -11.21 -21.37
N ALA A 380 -12.19 -12.41 -21.94
CA ALA A 380 -13.38 -13.23 -21.99
C ALA A 380 -13.85 -13.63 -20.56
N SER A 381 -12.92 -13.96 -19.68
CA SER A 381 -13.20 -14.30 -18.28
C SER A 381 -13.76 -13.13 -17.50
N LEU A 382 -13.21 -11.92 -17.70
CA LEU A 382 -13.73 -10.69 -17.09
C LEU A 382 -15.17 -10.40 -17.51
N ARG A 383 -15.49 -10.58 -18.79
CA ARG A 383 -16.89 -10.43 -19.27
C ARG A 383 -17.84 -11.41 -18.60
N ARG A 384 -17.43 -12.66 -18.40
CA ARG A 384 -18.22 -13.69 -17.71
C ARG A 384 -18.40 -13.36 -16.23
N GLN A 385 -17.33 -12.97 -15.54
CA GLN A 385 -17.36 -12.58 -14.14
C GLN A 385 -18.33 -11.40 -13.92
N VAL A 386 -18.23 -10.35 -14.74
CA VAL A 386 -19.12 -9.19 -14.66
C VAL A 386 -20.57 -9.60 -14.92
N ALA A 387 -20.86 -10.48 -15.88
CA ALA A 387 -22.23 -10.94 -16.15
C ALA A 387 -22.83 -11.68 -14.93
N ALA A 388 -22.04 -12.48 -14.22
CA ALA A 388 -22.48 -13.13 -12.99
C ALA A 388 -22.70 -12.14 -11.84
N ILE A 389 -21.79 -11.18 -11.67
CA ILE A 389 -21.92 -10.11 -10.68
C ILE A 389 -23.18 -9.27 -10.95
N ASN A 390 -23.45 -8.89 -12.21
CA ASN A 390 -24.64 -8.12 -12.58
C ASN A 390 -25.92 -8.85 -12.15
N LYS A 391 -26.04 -10.17 -12.37
CA LYS A 391 -27.19 -10.97 -11.94
C LYS A 391 -27.37 -10.97 -10.41
N LEU A 392 -26.28 -11.06 -9.66
CA LEU A 392 -26.33 -11.05 -8.19
C LEU A 392 -26.68 -9.66 -7.64
N THR A 393 -26.20 -8.60 -8.28
CA THR A 393 -26.55 -7.23 -7.86
C THR A 393 -27.99 -6.87 -8.16
N GLU A 394 -28.58 -7.39 -9.25
CA GLU A 394 -30.02 -7.30 -9.53
C GLU A 394 -30.86 -7.96 -8.43
N LYS A 395 -30.30 -8.95 -7.72
CA LYS A 395 -30.91 -9.63 -6.56
C LYS A 395 -30.56 -8.97 -5.21
N GLY A 396 -29.87 -7.86 -5.23
CA GLY A 396 -29.63 -7.04 -4.04
C GLY A 396 -28.22 -7.13 -3.45
N MET A 397 -27.26 -7.83 -4.08
CA MET A 397 -25.87 -7.78 -3.65
C MET A 397 -25.30 -6.35 -3.79
N TYR A 398 -24.62 -5.86 -2.77
CA TYR A 398 -23.82 -4.64 -2.86
C TYR A 398 -22.40 -4.99 -3.32
N PHE A 399 -22.08 -4.61 -4.56
CA PHE A 399 -20.75 -4.82 -5.13
C PHE A 399 -19.96 -3.50 -5.16
N PHE A 400 -18.68 -3.57 -4.79
CA PHE A 400 -17.74 -2.46 -4.86
C PHE A 400 -16.37 -2.91 -5.36
N ASP A 401 -15.72 -2.07 -6.18
CA ASP A 401 -14.33 -2.27 -6.59
C ASP A 401 -13.39 -1.93 -5.41
N TYR A 402 -12.46 -2.84 -5.12
CA TYR A 402 -11.50 -2.64 -4.03
C TYR A 402 -10.23 -1.86 -4.45
N GLY A 403 -10.26 -1.16 -5.59
CA GLY A 403 -9.14 -0.35 -6.05
C GLY A 403 -8.00 -1.17 -6.66
N ASN A 404 -8.32 -2.30 -7.26
CA ASN A 404 -7.41 -3.23 -7.94
C ASN A 404 -7.48 -3.15 -9.47
N ALA A 405 -8.12 -2.12 -10.02
CA ALA A 405 -8.42 -1.92 -11.43
C ALA A 405 -9.48 -2.88 -12.02
N PHE A 406 -10.31 -3.54 -11.21
CA PHE A 406 -11.34 -4.46 -11.71
C PHE A 406 -12.31 -3.75 -12.67
N LEU A 407 -12.87 -2.60 -12.29
CA LEU A 407 -13.81 -1.85 -13.14
C LEU A 407 -13.15 -1.39 -14.43
N LEU A 408 -11.92 -0.87 -14.34
CA LEU A 408 -11.17 -0.35 -15.47
C LEU A 408 -10.83 -1.45 -16.48
N GLU A 409 -10.28 -2.58 -16.04
CA GLU A 409 -9.91 -3.69 -16.91
C GLU A 409 -11.14 -4.43 -17.45
N SER A 410 -12.23 -4.52 -16.69
CA SER A 410 -13.51 -5.04 -17.18
C SER A 410 -14.10 -4.16 -18.29
N SER A 411 -14.02 -2.84 -18.14
CA SER A 411 -14.42 -1.90 -19.21
C SER A 411 -13.55 -2.06 -20.47
N ARG A 412 -12.22 -2.13 -20.29
CA ARG A 412 -11.28 -2.39 -21.38
C ARG A 412 -11.51 -3.74 -22.09
N ALA A 413 -12.02 -4.72 -21.35
CA ALA A 413 -12.43 -6.02 -21.88
C ALA A 413 -13.78 -6.00 -22.62
N GLY A 414 -14.51 -4.88 -22.60
CA GLY A 414 -15.85 -4.76 -23.20
C GLY A 414 -16.95 -5.47 -22.40
N ALA A 415 -16.78 -5.60 -21.07
CA ALA A 415 -17.82 -6.11 -20.19
C ALA A 415 -18.94 -5.06 -19.99
N ASP A 416 -20.18 -5.52 -19.68
CA ASP A 416 -21.31 -4.66 -19.36
C ASP A 416 -21.16 -4.08 -17.94
N ILE A 417 -20.23 -3.15 -17.77
CA ILE A 417 -19.81 -2.54 -16.51
C ILE A 417 -20.05 -1.02 -16.48
N LEU A 418 -20.48 -0.43 -17.60
CA LEU A 418 -20.74 0.99 -17.71
C LEU A 418 -22.26 1.26 -17.72
N LYS A 419 -22.65 2.41 -17.18
CA LYS A 419 -23.98 3.00 -17.34
C LYS A 419 -24.08 3.75 -18.68
N GLU A 420 -25.27 4.16 -19.08
CA GLU A 420 -25.53 4.92 -20.30
C GLU A 420 -24.72 6.23 -20.38
N ASP A 421 -24.44 6.84 -19.24
CA ASP A 421 -23.67 8.08 -19.12
C ASP A 421 -22.14 7.85 -19.13
N GLY A 422 -21.68 6.61 -19.33
CA GLY A 422 -20.27 6.22 -19.36
C GLY A 422 -19.61 6.04 -17.99
N ARG A 423 -20.32 6.28 -16.90
CA ARG A 423 -19.83 5.99 -15.54
C ARG A 423 -19.91 4.50 -15.25
N PHE A 424 -19.06 4.02 -14.32
CA PHE A 424 -19.13 2.64 -13.85
C PHE A 424 -20.47 2.33 -13.16
N ARG A 425 -20.97 1.11 -13.33
CA ARG A 425 -22.18 0.62 -12.66
C ARG A 425 -22.01 0.53 -11.15
N TYR A 426 -20.81 0.16 -10.73
CA TYR A 426 -20.45 -0.04 -9.32
C TYR A 426 -19.50 1.04 -8.86
N PRO A 427 -19.58 1.46 -7.60
CA PRO A 427 -18.61 2.39 -7.02
C PRO A 427 -17.29 1.67 -6.71
N SER A 428 -16.21 2.43 -6.64
CA SER A 428 -15.05 1.98 -5.89
C SER A 428 -15.34 2.07 -4.38
N TYR A 429 -14.61 1.28 -3.58
CA TYR A 429 -14.74 1.35 -2.12
C TYR A 429 -14.40 2.74 -1.56
N VAL A 430 -13.53 3.50 -2.23
CA VAL A 430 -13.26 4.89 -1.84
C VAL A 430 -14.42 5.80 -2.19
N GLN A 431 -14.97 5.65 -3.39
CA GLN A 431 -16.06 6.52 -3.86
C GLN A 431 -17.28 6.51 -2.94
N ASP A 432 -17.63 5.35 -2.40
CA ASP A 432 -18.90 5.17 -1.69
C ASP A 432 -18.76 4.83 -0.20
N ILE A 433 -17.56 4.47 0.26
CA ILE A 433 -17.31 4.11 1.66
C ILE A 433 -16.20 4.98 2.23
N MET A 434 -14.95 4.77 1.81
CA MET A 434 -13.81 5.41 2.46
C MET A 434 -13.76 6.93 2.23
N GLY A 435 -14.14 7.40 1.04
CA GLY A 435 -14.20 8.83 0.75
C GLY A 435 -15.21 9.56 1.66
N PRO A 436 -16.53 9.29 1.52
CA PRO A 436 -17.55 10.03 2.25
C PRO A 436 -17.61 9.76 3.75
N MET A 437 -17.15 8.58 4.22
CA MET A 437 -17.23 8.21 5.64
C MET A 437 -15.94 8.47 6.41
N PHE A 438 -14.79 8.49 5.74
CA PHE A 438 -13.48 8.61 6.38
C PHE A 438 -12.66 9.79 5.84
N PHE A 439 -12.29 9.77 4.56
CA PHE A 439 -11.38 10.77 3.99
C PHE A 439 -11.96 12.18 4.02
N ASP A 440 -13.25 12.35 3.76
CA ASP A 440 -13.90 13.65 3.80
C ASP A 440 -13.89 14.27 5.20
N TYR A 441 -13.80 13.45 6.25
CA TYR A 441 -13.64 13.87 7.64
C TYR A 441 -12.18 13.88 8.13
N GLY A 442 -11.22 13.58 7.26
CA GLY A 442 -9.81 13.56 7.59
C GLY A 442 -9.30 12.26 8.21
N PHE A 443 -10.15 11.24 8.35
CA PHE A 443 -9.73 9.92 8.83
C PHE A 443 -8.99 9.18 7.73
N GLY A 444 -7.78 8.78 8.02
CA GLY A 444 -6.94 7.98 7.13
C GLY A 444 -5.89 7.20 7.89
N PRO A 445 -5.15 6.31 7.20
CA PRO A 445 -4.20 5.41 7.82
C PRO A 445 -3.04 6.15 8.50
N PHE A 446 -2.94 5.99 9.79
CA PHE A 446 -1.87 6.48 10.64
C PHE A 446 -1.09 5.29 11.20
N ARG A 447 0.21 5.26 10.98
CA ARG A 447 1.10 4.15 11.33
C ARG A 447 2.16 4.58 12.32
N TRP A 448 2.55 3.65 13.20
CA TRP A 448 3.74 3.81 14.02
C TRP A 448 4.54 2.52 14.11
N VAL A 449 5.84 2.68 14.29
CA VAL A 449 6.81 1.58 14.45
C VAL A 449 7.68 1.87 15.67
N CYS A 450 7.73 0.92 16.60
CA CYS A 450 8.60 1.00 17.77
C CYS A 450 10.03 0.62 17.37
N SER A 451 10.95 1.59 17.40
CA SER A 451 12.32 1.36 16.96
C SER A 451 13.18 0.53 17.93
N SER A 452 12.64 0.25 19.12
CA SER A 452 13.21 -0.72 20.04
C SER A 452 13.08 -2.18 19.57
N CYS A 453 12.16 -2.46 18.64
CA CYS A 453 11.72 -3.80 18.28
C CYS A 453 11.19 -4.64 19.48
N ASP A 454 10.82 -4.00 20.59
CA ASP A 454 10.24 -4.64 21.78
C ASP A 454 8.71 -4.60 21.73
N SER A 455 8.07 -5.75 21.89
CA SER A 455 6.61 -5.87 21.94
C SER A 455 5.98 -5.10 23.11
N LYS A 456 6.72 -4.85 24.19
CA LYS A 456 6.25 -4.05 25.33
C LYS A 456 6.05 -2.58 24.96
N ASP A 457 6.92 -2.03 24.11
CA ASP A 457 6.76 -0.67 23.61
C ASP A 457 5.53 -0.58 22.68
N LEU A 458 5.27 -1.64 21.89
CA LEU A 458 4.07 -1.71 21.07
C LEU A 458 2.81 -1.80 21.93
N GLU A 459 2.77 -2.66 22.95
CA GLU A 459 1.65 -2.76 23.89
C GLU A 459 1.40 -1.44 24.61
N THR A 460 2.46 -0.73 25.01
CA THR A 460 2.37 0.58 25.64
C THR A 460 1.79 1.61 24.67
N SER A 461 2.26 1.64 23.42
CA SER A 461 1.74 2.57 22.42
C SER A 461 0.29 2.25 22.03
N ASP A 462 -0.11 0.98 21.93
CA ASP A 462 -1.51 0.57 21.70
C ASP A 462 -2.43 1.07 22.81
N ARG A 463 -2.01 0.95 24.09
CA ARG A 463 -2.76 1.43 25.25
C ARG A 463 -2.90 2.95 25.24
N ILE A 464 -1.83 3.67 24.91
CA ILE A 464 -1.85 5.14 24.83
C ILE A 464 -2.79 5.59 23.71
N ALA A 465 -2.67 5.01 22.51
CA ALA A 465 -3.52 5.35 21.37
C ALA A 465 -5.00 5.07 21.68
N THR A 466 -5.32 3.94 22.30
CA THR A 466 -6.67 3.60 22.73
C THR A 466 -7.24 4.66 23.69
N ALA A 467 -6.48 5.03 24.72
CA ALA A 467 -6.91 6.02 25.71
C ALA A 467 -7.17 7.40 25.07
N VAL A 468 -6.32 7.81 24.12
CA VAL A 468 -6.51 9.07 23.38
C VAL A 468 -7.79 9.03 22.54
N LEU A 469 -8.05 7.94 21.83
CA LEU A 469 -9.28 7.81 21.02
C LEU A 469 -10.54 7.78 21.89
N GLU A 470 -10.50 7.09 23.05
CA GLU A 470 -11.60 7.05 24.01
C GLU A 470 -11.90 8.45 24.60
N GLU A 471 -10.86 9.28 24.79
CA GLU A 471 -11.05 10.66 25.25
C GLU A 471 -11.67 11.54 24.16
N ILE A 472 -11.16 11.46 22.93
CA ILE A 472 -11.73 12.19 21.78
C ILE A 472 -13.19 11.81 21.56
N ARG A 473 -13.52 10.53 21.70
CA ARG A 473 -14.89 10.01 21.55
C ARG A 473 -15.93 10.69 22.44
N LYS A 474 -15.54 11.13 23.64
CA LYS A 474 -16.47 11.77 24.61
C LYS A 474 -17.05 13.09 24.10
N THR A 475 -16.31 13.80 23.24
CA THR A 475 -16.70 15.11 22.70
C THR A 475 -16.93 15.11 21.21
N ALA A 476 -16.82 13.93 20.56
CA ALA A 476 -16.96 13.76 19.13
C ALA A 476 -18.41 14.02 18.68
N THR A 477 -18.53 14.59 17.49
CA THR A 477 -19.82 14.79 16.84
C THR A 477 -20.39 13.45 16.31
N PRO A 478 -21.72 13.28 16.18
CA PRO A 478 -22.32 12.02 15.77
C PRO A 478 -21.80 11.46 14.44
N ASP A 479 -21.39 12.33 13.52
CA ASP A 479 -20.91 12.01 12.17
C ASP A 479 -19.54 11.31 12.16
N ILE A 480 -18.75 11.37 13.27
CA ILE A 480 -17.44 10.73 13.39
C ILE A 480 -17.38 9.65 14.49
N LEU A 481 -18.45 9.41 15.22
CA LEU A 481 -18.46 8.39 16.29
C LEU A 481 -18.18 6.98 15.76
N GLY A 482 -18.75 6.63 14.62
CA GLY A 482 -18.56 5.32 14.00
C GLY A 482 -17.10 5.03 13.65
N GLN A 483 -16.38 6.02 13.13
CA GLN A 483 -14.96 5.93 12.78
C GLN A 483 -14.10 5.73 14.04
N LEU A 484 -14.40 6.43 15.12
CA LEU A 484 -13.71 6.27 16.40
C LEU A 484 -13.98 4.89 17.02
N ASP A 485 -15.24 4.44 17.03
CA ASP A 485 -15.62 3.13 17.57
C ASP A 485 -14.96 1.99 16.80
N ASP A 486 -14.93 2.05 15.47
CA ASP A 486 -14.27 1.05 14.64
C ASP A 486 -12.76 0.96 14.93
N ASN A 487 -12.09 2.09 15.11
CA ASN A 487 -10.66 2.11 15.39
C ASN A 487 -10.31 1.72 16.83
N ILE A 488 -11.15 2.06 17.81
CA ILE A 488 -11.03 1.57 19.19
C ILE A 488 -11.22 0.04 19.23
N HIS A 489 -12.21 -0.49 18.51
CA HIS A 489 -12.41 -1.93 18.38
C HIS A 489 -11.18 -2.61 17.74
N TRP A 490 -10.71 -2.09 16.62
CA TRP A 490 -9.56 -2.60 15.91
C TRP A 490 -8.31 -2.71 16.77
N ILE A 491 -7.92 -1.64 17.46
CA ILE A 491 -6.68 -1.63 18.24
C ILE A 491 -6.76 -2.58 19.45
N LYS A 492 -7.94 -2.73 20.07
CA LYS A 492 -8.18 -3.70 21.14
C LYS A 492 -8.08 -5.15 20.66
N GLU A 493 -8.48 -5.41 19.42
CA GLU A 493 -8.44 -6.74 18.82
C GLU A 493 -7.08 -7.07 18.15
N ALA A 494 -6.27 -6.06 17.80
CA ALA A 494 -5.05 -6.24 17.02
C ALA A 494 -4.06 -7.23 17.66
N GLY A 495 -3.86 -7.17 18.97
CA GLY A 495 -2.99 -8.10 19.71
C GLY A 495 -3.44 -9.56 19.60
N ARG A 496 -4.75 -9.81 19.68
CA ARG A 496 -5.34 -11.17 19.62
C ARG A 496 -5.23 -11.79 18.24
N ASN A 497 -5.13 -10.97 17.20
CA ASN A 497 -5.11 -11.43 15.81
C ASN A 497 -3.72 -11.70 15.27
N HIS A 498 -2.65 -11.50 16.07
CA HIS A 498 -1.26 -11.78 15.70
C HIS A 498 -0.85 -11.16 14.35
N LEU A 499 -1.18 -9.86 14.14
CA LEU A 499 -1.01 -9.18 12.87
C LEU A 499 0.39 -8.60 12.65
N VAL A 500 1.25 -8.59 13.67
CA VAL A 500 2.62 -8.09 13.57
C VAL A 500 3.45 -9.04 12.73
N VAL A 501 4.06 -8.52 11.65
CA VAL A 501 5.00 -9.23 10.79
C VAL A 501 6.18 -8.29 10.52
N GLY A 502 7.39 -8.74 10.80
CA GLY A 502 8.58 -7.89 10.75
C GLY A 502 8.69 -6.99 11.99
N SER A 503 8.71 -5.68 11.79
CA SER A 503 8.85 -4.69 12.87
C SER A 503 7.66 -4.66 13.84
N GLN A 504 7.91 -4.21 15.07
CA GLN A 504 6.85 -3.95 16.06
C GLN A 504 6.08 -2.68 15.67
N ALA A 505 5.00 -2.85 14.96
CA ALA A 505 4.26 -1.78 14.32
C ALA A 505 2.74 -1.91 14.50
N ARG A 506 2.05 -0.78 14.39
CA ARG A 506 0.59 -0.69 14.39
C ARG A 506 0.08 0.33 13.37
N ILE A 507 -1.17 0.16 12.97
CA ILE A 507 -1.95 1.10 12.16
C ILE A 507 -3.32 1.28 12.81
N LEU A 508 -3.89 2.47 12.63
CA LEU A 508 -5.32 2.76 12.78
C LEU A 508 -5.69 3.91 11.84
N TYR A 509 -6.99 4.20 11.71
CA TYR A 509 -7.42 5.39 10.99
C TYR A 509 -7.74 6.51 11.97
N ALA A 510 -7.05 7.63 11.82
CA ALA A 510 -7.25 8.81 12.64
C ALA A 510 -7.29 10.08 11.78
N ASP A 511 -8.07 11.05 12.25
CA ASP A 511 -8.11 12.41 11.73
C ASP A 511 -6.95 13.25 12.26
N CYS A 512 -6.93 14.54 11.94
CA CYS A 512 -5.90 15.47 12.40
C CYS A 512 -5.78 15.51 13.93
N GLU A 513 -6.90 15.57 14.65
CA GLU A 513 -6.91 15.59 16.11
C GLU A 513 -6.37 14.30 16.70
N GLY A 514 -6.84 13.16 16.19
CA GLY A 514 -6.39 11.83 16.61
C GLY A 514 -4.90 11.61 16.39
N ARG A 515 -4.42 11.85 15.16
CA ARG A 515 -2.98 11.71 14.83
C ARG A 515 -2.10 12.59 15.72
N THR A 516 -2.46 13.86 15.87
CA THR A 516 -1.68 14.82 16.64
C THR A 516 -1.65 14.45 18.13
N LYS A 517 -2.80 14.15 18.74
CA LYS A 517 -2.88 13.80 20.18
C LYS A 517 -2.17 12.49 20.48
N ILE A 518 -2.31 11.47 19.61
CA ILE A 518 -1.61 10.19 19.78
C ILE A 518 -0.09 10.41 19.68
N ALA A 519 0.38 11.12 18.65
CA ALA A 519 1.81 11.39 18.46
C ALA A 519 2.42 12.18 19.62
N LEU A 520 1.72 13.20 20.14
CA LEU A 520 2.15 13.96 21.30
C LEU A 520 2.22 13.09 22.55
N ALA A 521 1.25 12.20 22.77
CA ALA A 521 1.23 11.28 23.89
C ALA A 521 2.38 10.25 23.80
N PHE A 522 2.70 9.77 22.58
CA PHE A 522 3.89 8.94 22.36
C PHE A 522 5.17 9.69 22.66
N ASN A 523 5.30 10.94 22.18
CA ASN A 523 6.48 11.76 22.41
C ASN A 523 6.70 12.02 23.92
N GLU A 524 5.63 12.25 24.67
CA GLU A 524 5.69 12.39 26.14
C GLU A 524 6.04 11.06 26.84
N ALA A 525 5.51 9.94 26.37
CA ALA A 525 5.83 8.62 26.90
C ALA A 525 7.32 8.25 26.68
N ILE A 526 7.90 8.64 25.54
CA ILE A 526 9.34 8.50 25.27
C ILE A 526 10.12 9.38 26.25
N ARG A 527 9.73 10.64 26.41
CA ARG A 527 10.38 11.59 27.34
C ARG A 527 10.40 11.07 28.78
N ARG A 528 9.36 10.35 29.21
CA ARG A 528 9.24 9.75 30.54
C ARG A 528 9.90 8.38 30.65
N GLY A 529 10.40 7.81 29.54
CA GLY A 529 10.97 6.47 29.53
C GLY A 529 9.93 5.33 29.65
N GLU A 530 8.65 5.61 29.44
CA GLU A 530 7.58 4.60 29.37
C GLU A 530 7.68 3.81 28.04
N ILE A 531 8.14 4.47 26.98
CA ILE A 531 8.54 3.89 25.70
C ILE A 531 10.06 4.05 25.61
N SER A 532 10.76 2.97 25.35
CA SER A 532 12.21 2.89 25.56
C SER A 532 13.05 3.54 24.49
N ARG A 533 12.52 3.72 23.27
CA ARG A 533 13.23 4.25 22.08
C ARG A 533 12.29 5.11 21.24
N PRO A 534 12.82 5.91 20.30
CA PRO A 534 12.02 6.69 19.37
C PRO A 534 10.95 5.86 18.67
N ILE A 535 9.88 6.53 18.27
CA ILE A 535 8.84 5.95 17.41
C ILE A 535 8.96 6.58 16.02
N VAL A 536 8.83 5.74 15.00
CA VAL A 536 8.65 6.17 13.62
C VAL A 536 7.17 6.29 13.32
N LEU A 537 6.71 7.50 13.01
CA LEU A 537 5.35 7.75 12.54
C LEU A 537 5.31 7.80 11.01
N GLY A 538 4.18 7.45 10.43
CA GLY A 538 3.93 7.60 9.02
C GLY A 538 2.46 7.37 8.70
N ARG A 539 2.15 7.32 7.41
CA ARG A 539 0.83 6.93 6.93
C ARG A 539 0.93 6.01 5.72
N ASP A 540 -0.16 5.41 5.34
CA ASP A 540 -0.28 4.80 4.02
C ASP A 540 -0.38 5.91 2.96
N HIS A 541 0.07 5.64 1.75
CA HIS A 541 -0.18 6.51 0.63
C HIS A 541 -1.65 6.48 0.18
N HIS A 542 -2.41 5.46 0.57
CA HIS A 542 -3.87 5.41 0.51
C HIS A 542 -4.47 6.24 1.64
N ASP A 543 -4.58 7.56 1.46
CA ASP A 543 -4.98 8.50 2.51
C ASP A 543 -5.88 9.63 1.96
N VAL A 544 -6.33 10.46 2.86
CA VAL A 544 -7.09 11.69 2.58
C VAL A 544 -6.25 12.71 1.80
N SER A 545 -4.95 12.73 2.03
CA SER A 545 -3.97 13.61 1.38
C SER A 545 -2.86 12.81 0.69
N GLY A 546 -2.09 13.50 -0.14
CA GLY A 546 -0.87 12.97 -0.72
C GLY A 546 -1.06 11.95 -1.84
N THR A 547 -2.30 11.68 -2.29
CA THR A 547 -2.56 10.72 -3.35
C THR A 547 -3.63 11.25 -4.28
N ASP A 548 -3.26 11.46 -5.54
CA ASP A 548 -4.16 11.76 -6.64
C ASP A 548 -4.30 10.50 -7.51
N SER A 549 -5.45 9.84 -7.41
CA SER A 549 -5.78 8.58 -8.10
C SER A 549 -7.26 8.61 -8.47
N PRO A 550 -7.61 8.90 -9.74
CA PRO A 550 -8.99 9.16 -10.17
C PRO A 550 -9.92 7.96 -9.99
N PHE A 551 -9.38 6.74 -9.99
CA PHE A 551 -10.17 5.51 -9.82
C PHE A 551 -10.08 4.91 -8.41
N ARG A 552 -9.40 5.58 -7.47
CA ARG A 552 -9.24 5.09 -6.11
C ARG A 552 -9.39 6.24 -5.10
N GLU A 553 -8.30 6.88 -4.64
CA GLU A 553 -8.33 7.85 -3.53
C GLU A 553 -9.06 9.15 -3.86
N THR A 554 -9.05 9.58 -5.12
CA THR A 554 -9.78 10.78 -5.57
C THR A 554 -11.05 10.48 -6.36
N SER A 555 -11.53 9.23 -6.32
CA SER A 555 -12.74 8.82 -7.07
C SER A 555 -14.04 9.44 -6.57
N ASN A 556 -14.07 10.01 -5.35
CA ASN A 556 -15.20 10.77 -4.83
C ASN A 556 -15.05 12.30 -4.97
N ILE A 557 -14.14 12.75 -5.80
CA ILE A 557 -13.98 14.16 -6.18
C ILE A 557 -14.62 14.36 -7.55
N TYR A 558 -15.63 15.23 -7.63
CA TYR A 558 -16.51 15.33 -8.80
C TYR A 558 -16.43 16.67 -9.55
N ASP A 559 -15.46 17.52 -9.24
CA ASP A 559 -15.28 18.82 -9.89
C ASP A 559 -14.41 18.76 -11.16
N GLY A 560 -13.95 17.57 -11.56
CA GLY A 560 -13.08 17.35 -12.71
C GLY A 560 -11.58 17.34 -12.37
N SER A 561 -11.21 17.71 -11.15
CA SER A 561 -9.81 17.81 -10.73
C SER A 561 -9.24 16.49 -10.17
N GLN A 562 -10.04 15.42 -10.12
CA GLN A 562 -9.56 14.09 -9.73
C GLN A 562 -8.41 13.56 -10.61
N PHE A 563 -8.24 14.12 -11.80
CA PHE A 563 -7.16 13.78 -12.73
C PHE A 563 -5.89 14.64 -12.57
N CYS A 564 -5.88 15.57 -11.61
CA CYS A 564 -4.75 16.46 -11.36
C CYS A 564 -3.92 15.93 -10.18
N ALA A 565 -2.58 16.03 -10.30
CA ALA A 565 -1.65 15.55 -9.26
C ALA A 565 -1.18 16.66 -8.30
N ASP A 566 -1.85 17.81 -8.30
CA ASP A 566 -1.42 18.99 -7.51
C ASP A 566 -1.43 18.71 -6.01
N MET A 567 -2.43 17.98 -5.50
CA MET A 567 -2.49 17.66 -4.07
C MET A 567 -1.30 16.81 -3.62
N ALA A 568 -0.94 15.76 -4.37
CA ALA A 568 0.19 14.90 -4.02
C ALA A 568 1.51 15.68 -4.01
N VAL A 569 1.71 16.57 -4.98
CA VAL A 569 2.92 17.42 -5.06
C VAL A 569 2.95 18.44 -3.93
N GLN A 570 1.85 19.16 -3.68
CA GLN A 570 1.77 20.15 -2.59
C GLN A 570 1.94 19.50 -1.22
N ASN A 571 1.37 18.31 -1.03
CA ASN A 571 1.47 17.58 0.23
C ASN A 571 2.94 17.29 0.58
N VAL A 572 3.70 16.67 -0.34
CA VAL A 572 5.12 16.34 -0.09
C VAL A 572 5.99 17.60 0.10
N ILE A 573 5.72 18.69 -0.62
CA ILE A 573 6.41 19.97 -0.42
C ILE A 573 6.16 20.48 0.99
N GLY A 574 4.91 20.49 1.43
CA GLY A 574 4.53 21.01 2.73
C GLY A 574 5.06 20.17 3.89
N ASP A 575 5.06 18.84 3.77
CA ASP A 575 5.66 17.94 4.74
C ASP A 575 7.18 18.19 4.87
N SER A 576 7.85 18.46 3.74
CA SER A 576 9.30 18.65 3.69
C SER A 576 9.79 19.78 4.58
N PHE A 577 9.07 20.89 4.69
CA PHE A 577 9.51 22.03 5.51
C PHE A 577 8.78 22.16 6.86
N ARG A 578 8.01 21.12 7.25
CA ARG A 578 7.33 21.08 8.56
C ARG A 578 7.83 20.00 9.50
N GLY A 579 8.95 19.34 9.17
CA GLY A 579 9.62 18.42 10.07
C GLY A 579 9.44 16.94 9.77
N ALA A 580 8.97 16.56 8.58
CA ALA A 580 9.07 15.19 8.14
C ALA A 580 10.55 14.73 8.12
N THR A 581 10.83 13.55 8.66
CA THR A 581 12.18 12.99 8.67
C THR A 581 12.62 12.55 7.27
N TRP A 582 11.69 11.98 6.51
CA TRP A 582 11.87 11.77 5.06
C TRP A 582 10.54 11.93 4.34
N VAL A 583 10.64 12.26 3.07
CA VAL A 583 9.50 12.42 2.17
C VAL A 583 9.71 11.68 0.87
N SER A 584 8.62 11.27 0.25
CA SER A 584 8.64 10.58 -1.04
C SER A 584 7.46 10.97 -1.91
N ILE A 585 7.68 10.97 -3.24
CA ILE A 585 6.61 11.10 -4.22
C ILE A 585 6.85 10.11 -5.37
N HIS A 586 5.81 9.43 -5.80
CA HIS A 586 5.91 8.33 -6.76
C HIS A 586 4.83 8.40 -7.84
N ASN A 587 5.17 7.95 -9.04
CA ASN A 587 4.20 7.46 -10.00
C ASN A 587 3.97 5.96 -9.76
N GLY A 588 2.72 5.55 -9.79
CA GLY A 588 2.33 4.16 -9.61
C GLY A 588 1.71 3.86 -8.25
N GLY A 589 0.91 2.81 -8.21
CA GLY A 589 0.20 2.37 -7.02
C GLY A 589 -0.68 1.15 -7.29
N GLY A 590 -1.69 0.92 -6.46
CA GLY A 590 -2.60 -0.22 -6.57
C GLY A 590 -3.39 -0.31 -7.89
N VAL A 591 -3.54 0.81 -8.60
CA VAL A 591 -4.20 0.87 -9.92
C VAL A 591 -3.23 0.86 -11.11
N GLY A 592 -1.93 0.72 -10.85
CA GLY A 592 -0.91 0.54 -11.88
C GLY A 592 -0.10 1.80 -12.22
N TRP A 593 0.85 1.61 -13.13
CA TRP A 593 1.70 2.67 -13.66
C TRP A 593 0.88 3.69 -14.46
N GLY A 594 1.19 4.97 -14.25
CA GLY A 594 0.56 6.07 -14.99
C GLY A 594 -0.85 6.45 -14.50
N GLU A 595 -1.42 5.69 -13.57
CA GLU A 595 -2.80 5.87 -13.08
C GLU A 595 -2.87 6.61 -11.74
N VAL A 596 -1.73 6.87 -11.10
CA VAL A 596 -1.68 7.49 -9.75
C VAL A 596 -0.35 8.18 -9.51
N ILE A 597 -0.42 9.37 -8.90
CA ILE A 597 0.71 10.03 -8.25
C ILE A 597 0.43 10.02 -6.74
N ASN A 598 1.37 9.51 -5.98
CA ASN A 598 1.20 9.38 -4.53
C ASN A 598 2.47 9.76 -3.78
N GLY A 599 2.31 10.30 -2.58
CA GLY A 599 3.36 10.70 -1.70
C GLY A 599 3.14 10.24 -0.27
N GLY A 600 4.21 10.19 0.48
CA GLY A 600 4.19 9.85 1.88
C GLY A 600 5.40 10.38 2.61
N PHE A 601 5.41 10.17 3.92
CA PHE A 601 6.46 10.61 4.81
C PHE A 601 6.77 9.54 5.87
N GLY A 602 7.93 9.68 6.50
CA GLY A 602 8.22 9.14 7.82
C GLY A 602 8.65 10.27 8.74
N MET A 603 8.28 10.19 10.02
CA MET A 603 8.64 11.13 11.06
C MET A 603 9.14 10.37 12.28
N VAL A 604 10.36 10.62 12.69
CA VAL A 604 10.93 10.08 13.93
C VAL A 604 10.62 11.05 15.07
N ILE A 605 10.02 10.53 16.13
CA ILE A 605 9.75 11.26 17.36
C ILE A 605 10.57 10.64 18.50
N ASP A 606 11.29 11.48 19.26
CA ASP A 606 12.36 11.09 20.18
C ASP A 606 12.18 11.62 21.61
N GLY A 607 11.01 12.16 21.94
CA GLY A 607 10.71 12.74 23.24
C GLY A 607 11.11 14.22 23.40
N THR A 608 11.68 14.84 22.36
CA THR A 608 12.16 16.23 22.41
C THR A 608 11.05 17.26 22.17
N GLU A 609 11.29 18.52 22.53
CA GLU A 609 10.43 19.66 22.19
C GLU A 609 10.42 19.94 20.69
N GLU A 610 11.53 19.64 20.02
CA GLU A 610 11.62 19.76 18.56
C GLU A 610 10.66 18.79 17.89
N ALA A 611 10.63 17.52 18.30
CA ALA A 611 9.67 16.53 17.83
C ALA A 611 8.22 16.98 18.10
N GLU A 612 7.93 17.54 19.29
CA GLU A 612 6.60 18.07 19.60
C GLU A 612 6.17 19.19 18.64
N ARG A 613 7.07 20.13 18.31
CA ARG A 613 6.81 21.20 17.34
C ARG A 613 6.53 20.62 15.94
N HIS A 614 7.33 19.65 15.48
CA HIS A 614 7.14 19.00 14.19
C HIS A 614 5.80 18.23 14.13
N ILE A 615 5.44 17.50 15.17
CA ILE A 615 4.15 16.82 15.26
C ILE A 615 2.99 17.80 15.02
N ARG A 616 2.98 18.92 15.76
CA ARG A 616 1.90 19.91 15.66
C ARG A 616 1.80 20.57 14.30
N GLN A 617 2.91 20.84 13.64
CA GLN A 617 2.94 21.56 12.35
C GLN A 617 2.68 20.61 11.18
N MET A 618 3.38 19.48 11.15
CA MET A 618 3.39 18.60 10.01
C MET A 618 2.09 17.78 9.92
N LEU A 619 1.61 17.21 11.03
CA LEU A 619 0.36 16.42 11.01
C LEU A 619 -0.86 17.32 10.77
N LEU A 620 -0.86 18.56 11.24
CA LEU A 620 -1.89 19.54 10.88
C LEU A 620 -1.95 19.76 9.36
N TRP A 621 -0.79 19.99 8.75
CA TRP A 621 -0.70 20.21 7.30
C TRP A 621 -1.06 18.95 6.52
N ASP A 622 -0.43 17.82 6.82
CA ASP A 622 -0.57 16.60 6.06
C ASP A 622 -2.04 16.16 5.90
N VAL A 623 -2.83 16.24 6.96
CA VAL A 623 -4.27 15.90 6.90
C VAL A 623 -5.08 17.01 6.23
N ASN A 624 -4.90 18.25 6.67
CA ASN A 624 -5.79 19.34 6.24
C ASN A 624 -5.53 19.82 4.81
N ASN A 625 -4.38 19.52 4.21
CA ASN A 625 -4.15 19.71 2.78
C ASN A 625 -5.19 18.94 1.96
N GLY A 626 -5.42 17.67 2.25
CA GLY A 626 -6.41 16.86 1.56
C GLY A 626 -7.86 17.25 1.88
N ILE A 627 -8.16 17.61 3.14
CA ILE A 627 -9.50 18.08 3.52
C ILE A 627 -9.83 19.39 2.80
N ALA A 628 -8.90 20.35 2.76
CA ALA A 628 -9.07 21.61 2.04
C ALA A 628 -9.35 21.38 0.55
N ARG A 629 -8.61 20.46 -0.08
CA ARG A 629 -8.76 20.05 -1.47
C ARG A 629 -10.14 19.44 -1.74
N ARG A 630 -10.61 18.54 -0.86
CA ARG A 630 -11.92 17.91 -0.94
C ARG A 630 -13.06 18.90 -0.65
N SER A 631 -12.84 19.80 0.31
CA SER A 631 -13.77 20.92 0.59
C SER A 631 -13.97 21.82 -0.63
N TRP A 632 -12.86 22.21 -1.29
CA TRP A 632 -12.94 23.03 -2.52
C TRP A 632 -13.67 22.30 -3.65
N ALA A 633 -13.57 20.97 -3.71
CA ALA A 633 -14.34 20.15 -4.64
C ALA A 633 -15.83 19.98 -4.25
N ARG A 634 -16.28 20.62 -3.20
CA ARG A 634 -17.66 20.64 -2.68
C ARG A 634 -18.08 19.35 -1.95
N ASN A 635 -17.13 18.54 -1.46
CA ASN A 635 -17.44 17.40 -0.61
C ASN A 635 -17.95 17.90 0.74
N THR A 636 -19.21 17.60 1.08
CA THR A 636 -19.91 18.17 2.24
C THR A 636 -19.20 17.84 3.56
N GLY A 637 -18.83 16.59 3.80
CA GLY A 637 -18.09 16.18 5.00
C GLY A 637 -16.79 16.95 5.18
N SER A 638 -16.08 17.22 4.08
CA SER A 638 -14.82 17.99 4.11
C SER A 638 -15.04 19.47 4.40
N MET A 639 -16.13 20.06 3.89
CA MET A 639 -16.48 21.44 4.23
C MET A 639 -16.77 21.58 5.73
N ASP A 640 -17.44 20.60 6.33
CA ASP A 640 -17.74 20.62 7.77
C ASP A 640 -16.49 20.33 8.60
N ALA A 641 -15.66 19.38 8.18
CA ALA A 641 -14.41 19.06 8.86
C ALA A 641 -13.43 20.24 8.86
N ILE A 642 -13.26 20.94 7.72
CA ILE A 642 -12.33 22.07 7.65
C ILE A 642 -12.83 23.30 8.42
N ARG A 643 -14.15 23.53 8.50
CA ARG A 643 -14.71 24.58 9.36
C ARG A 643 -14.38 24.35 10.81
N ARG A 644 -14.59 23.13 11.31
CA ARG A 644 -14.23 22.73 12.69
C ARG A 644 -12.74 22.91 12.96
N GLU A 645 -11.90 22.57 11.98
CA GLU A 645 -10.45 22.74 12.17
C GLU A 645 -10.02 24.20 12.17
N MET A 646 -10.62 25.08 11.36
CA MET A 646 -10.38 26.52 11.42
C MET A 646 -10.80 27.12 12.78
N GLU A 647 -11.86 26.63 13.39
CA GLU A 647 -12.28 27.05 14.75
C GLU A 647 -11.28 26.60 15.83
N ARG A 648 -10.66 25.42 15.67
CA ARG A 648 -9.71 24.86 16.63
C ARG A 648 -8.30 25.39 16.50
N THR A 649 -7.89 25.77 15.28
CA THR A 649 -6.51 26.10 14.94
C THR A 649 -6.37 27.59 14.61
N PRO A 650 -5.88 28.42 15.55
CA PRO A 650 -5.62 29.82 15.30
C PRO A 650 -4.67 30.03 14.10
N GLY A 651 -5.05 30.89 13.16
CA GLY A 651 -4.27 31.19 11.96
C GLY A 651 -4.52 30.26 10.79
N LEU A 652 -5.27 29.17 10.93
CA LEU A 652 -5.75 28.38 9.80
C LEU A 652 -6.91 29.13 9.13
N CYS A 653 -6.75 29.45 7.85
CA CYS A 653 -7.77 30.11 7.04
C CYS A 653 -7.84 29.42 5.68
N VAL A 654 -8.91 28.67 5.45
CA VAL A 654 -9.13 27.90 4.21
C VAL A 654 -10.28 28.53 3.44
N THR A 655 -10.10 28.71 2.13
CA THR A 655 -11.15 29.17 1.24
C THR A 655 -12.24 28.10 1.09
N LEU A 656 -13.48 28.46 1.41
CA LEU A 656 -14.63 27.57 1.24
C LEU A 656 -15.34 27.87 -0.08
N PRO A 657 -15.90 26.86 -0.76
CA PRO A 657 -16.67 27.09 -1.98
C PRO A 657 -18.03 27.71 -1.66
N ASN A 658 -18.50 28.60 -2.54
CA ASN A 658 -19.90 29.00 -2.57
C ASN A 658 -20.67 27.99 -3.43
N LEU A 659 -21.69 27.37 -2.85
CA LEU A 659 -22.51 26.40 -3.55
C LEU A 659 -23.49 27.11 -4.49
N VAL A 660 -23.69 26.56 -5.67
CA VAL A 660 -24.65 27.03 -6.69
C VAL A 660 -25.75 25.99 -6.81
N ASP A 661 -26.98 26.41 -6.84
CA ASP A 661 -28.14 25.53 -7.05
C ASP A 661 -28.27 25.12 -8.53
N ASP A 662 -28.82 23.92 -8.74
CA ASP A 662 -28.99 23.33 -10.06
C ASP A 662 -29.91 24.16 -10.96
N ASP A 663 -30.92 24.83 -10.41
CA ASP A 663 -31.85 25.68 -11.18
C ASP A 663 -31.11 26.85 -11.81
N THR A 664 -30.21 27.49 -11.07
CA THR A 664 -29.33 28.55 -11.59
C THR A 664 -28.47 28.04 -12.77
N ILE A 665 -27.90 26.86 -12.65
CA ILE A 665 -27.09 26.27 -13.72
C ILE A 665 -27.92 25.90 -14.93
N ASN A 666 -29.07 25.23 -14.72
CA ASN A 666 -29.93 24.75 -15.78
C ASN A 666 -30.55 25.91 -16.61
N THR A 667 -30.69 27.09 -16.01
CA THR A 667 -31.18 28.29 -16.72
C THR A 667 -30.11 29.03 -17.53
N ALA A 668 -28.84 28.66 -17.39
CA ALA A 668 -27.71 29.28 -18.07
C ALA A 668 -27.44 28.70 -19.46
N PHE A 669 -27.96 27.51 -19.76
CA PHE A 669 -27.81 26.77 -21.02
C PHE A 669 -29.19 26.40 -21.60
#